data_ca68bf3b7acb14f30ef9e041d6ac8b6d
#
_entry.id   ca68bf3b7acb14f30ef9e041d6ac8b6d
#
_cell.length_a   1.000
_cell.length_b   1.000
_cell.length_c   1.000
_cell.angle_alpha   90.00
_cell.angle_beta   90.00
_cell.angle_gamma   90.00
#
_symmetry.space_group_name_H-M   'P 1'
#
loop_
_entity.id
_entity.type
_entity.pdbx_description
1 polymer ?
#
loop_
_entity_poly.entity_id
_entity_poly.type
_entity_poly.pdbx_seq_one_letter_code
_entity_poly.pdbx_strand_id
1 'polypeptide(L)'
;MMEGRTNTRVFRNQSELDIVKLLVDEWRKRNGVLRSTFDLEINASLGSRSPQREFIMQHNESDAAFIRRLLQRRGIAWFFQSGLPRRGEQRRPEAIGHTLVLFDDPNQLARNAAGSVRFHRDAATEQRDSITGWSAVRMAQPGQASLHTWDYKQPRGREFMTTSTRSRGNQGKQGNELAAALDDYHVAAPHLGDTARDLVELGDVQMAHYEYAAKSFHGEGGVRDLAVGEWFRLTGHSEIDSHPDNEREFVVTSQHIVARNNLPVEIGTRVERLFSHNGWSADDYGVFANSDHSGEPIRYKTRFTCVRRGIRIVPPRPTVPRPALQTAIVVGPANDEVWCDELGRVKIRFPATRPEDHTHAGGAGSSDTDADSAWVRVASSWAGSALGTHGQCGARLLPPVGTEVLVEFAGGDPDRPIIIAQMFNGAAPPPAFRHEAGLPDTKYQSGIRSREVQGQRGNQLRLDDTPGQISAQLASDHAGTELNLGYLTEPRQGGSAAPRGEGAELRSEEAIALHAARGILLSAWKLLGGGRKGGQLARDDYLELLRECGELCAALGNHAAEHNGMPVDTREQDELLARFKKWEGGSNTMPDAAEPGEPVIGITSPAGIGFASTKAIVSYSARDIDTVAQQHLQLTAGQRFSLNAGKGISLFAHNGGLTGIAHAGKLLLQSQHDDTDINSAKNLKLTATEGTATIAAKVILLVAEDGSFLKLGDGPPVMGSKQPLKFHAPDFLYDEPESMTAQFPTFGQAGADQKLVVRYAPGIPLENGERPAGGVVKDAKLKIALSDGSAMQARSGIDGKSDLIERGAMHMAEIGLMRGGDQ
;
A
#
# COMPACT_ATOMS: atom_id res chain seq x y z
N MET A 1 -31.47 38.17 16.31
CA MET A 1 -30.49 37.65 17.26
C MET A 1 -29.63 36.53 16.63
N MET A 2 -30.21 35.53 16.00
CA MET A 2 -29.44 34.44 15.31
C MET A 2 -28.54 34.98 14.16
N GLU A 3 -28.80 36.14 13.61
CA GLU A 3 -27.93 36.83 12.64
C GLU A 3 -26.63 37.35 13.28
N GLY A 4 -26.66 37.64 14.57
CA GLY A 4 -25.49 38.19 15.29
C GLY A 4 -24.52 37.15 15.87
N ARG A 5 -24.77 35.86 15.70
CA ARG A 5 -23.86 34.78 16.16
C ARG A 5 -23.30 34.01 14.97
N THR A 6 -22.09 34.36 14.56
CA THR A 6 -21.32 33.62 13.56
C THR A 6 -20.60 32.43 14.22
N ASN A 7 -20.55 31.29 13.54
CA ASN A 7 -19.91 30.08 14.07
C ASN A 7 -19.25 29.23 12.98
N THR A 8 -18.38 28.30 13.45
CA THR A 8 -17.79 27.22 12.65
C THR A 8 -17.98 25.91 13.40
N ARG A 9 -18.81 25.01 12.85
CA ARG A 9 -19.22 23.73 13.47
C ARG A 9 -19.29 22.64 12.44
N VAL A 10 -19.06 21.41 12.86
CA VAL A 10 -19.14 20.20 12.00
C VAL A 10 -20.20 19.25 12.56
N PHE A 11 -21.26 19.03 11.81
CA PHE A 11 -22.34 18.10 12.14
C PHE A 11 -22.16 16.81 11.34
N ARG A 12 -22.40 15.67 11.97
CA ARG A 12 -22.16 14.34 11.42
C ARG A 12 -23.34 13.44 11.60
N ASN A 13 -23.65 12.66 10.55
CA ASN A 13 -24.74 11.68 10.58
C ASN A 13 -26.07 12.30 11.09
N GLN A 14 -26.31 13.53 10.70
CA GLN A 14 -27.53 14.28 11.04
C GLN A 14 -28.23 14.75 9.78
N SER A 15 -29.55 14.87 9.84
CA SER A 15 -30.32 15.50 8.78
C SER A 15 -30.31 17.03 8.92
N GLU A 16 -30.52 17.76 7.82
CA GLU A 16 -30.64 19.21 7.85
C GLU A 16 -31.72 19.66 8.84
N LEU A 17 -32.85 18.95 8.91
CA LEU A 17 -33.96 19.27 9.81
C LEU A 17 -33.58 19.05 11.28
N ASP A 18 -32.84 17.99 11.60
CA ASP A 18 -32.41 17.73 12.98
C ASP A 18 -31.42 18.79 13.44
N ILE A 19 -30.52 19.25 12.57
CA ILE A 19 -29.61 20.35 12.87
C ILE A 19 -30.39 21.64 13.13
N VAL A 20 -31.40 21.96 12.31
CA VAL A 20 -32.26 23.12 12.55
C VAL A 20 -32.95 23.05 13.90
N LYS A 21 -33.54 21.91 14.25
CA LYS A 21 -34.14 21.67 15.59
C LYS A 21 -33.12 21.91 16.71
N LEU A 22 -31.95 21.30 16.55
CA LEU A 22 -30.86 21.38 17.53
C LEU A 22 -30.44 22.84 17.78
N LEU A 23 -30.24 23.63 16.73
CA LEU A 23 -29.82 25.02 16.83
C LEU A 23 -30.90 25.91 17.44
N VAL A 24 -32.16 25.71 17.05
CA VAL A 24 -33.29 26.42 17.64
C VAL A 24 -33.42 26.10 19.14
N ASP A 25 -33.30 24.82 19.51
CA ASP A 25 -33.33 24.38 20.90
C ASP A 25 -32.13 24.88 21.71
N GLU A 26 -30.94 24.94 21.11
CA GLU A 26 -29.76 25.53 21.75
C GLU A 26 -30.02 26.97 22.17
N TRP A 27 -30.54 27.80 21.24
CA TRP A 27 -30.88 29.18 21.51
C TRP A 27 -31.91 29.34 22.64
N ARG A 28 -32.90 28.46 22.69
CA ARG A 28 -33.94 28.44 23.76
C ARG A 28 -33.38 28.02 25.09
N LYS A 29 -32.47 27.02 25.15
CA LYS A 29 -31.91 26.47 26.39
C LYS A 29 -30.87 27.38 27.03
N ARG A 30 -30.05 28.05 26.22
CA ARG A 30 -28.93 28.88 26.72
C ARG A 30 -29.38 30.25 27.30
N ASN A 31 -30.55 30.71 26.95
CA ASN A 31 -31.01 32.01 27.39
C ASN A 31 -32.47 31.96 27.88
N GLY A 32 -32.68 32.26 29.18
CA GLY A 32 -34.00 32.21 29.78
C GLY A 32 -35.03 33.20 29.21
N VAL A 33 -34.56 34.37 28.69
CA VAL A 33 -35.40 35.31 27.99
C VAL A 33 -35.88 34.75 26.63
N LEU A 34 -35.00 34.07 25.91
CA LEU A 34 -35.32 33.48 24.62
C LEU A 34 -36.24 32.26 24.71
N ARG A 35 -36.26 31.60 25.84
CA ARG A 35 -37.07 30.38 26.10
C ARG A 35 -38.56 30.62 25.87
N SER A 36 -39.05 31.79 26.18
CA SER A 36 -40.48 32.19 26.07
C SER A 36 -40.74 33.07 24.86
N THR A 37 -39.68 33.49 24.12
CA THR A 37 -39.83 34.50 23.05
C THR A 37 -40.27 33.88 21.72
N PHE A 38 -39.86 32.69 21.40
CA PHE A 38 -40.19 32.03 20.14
C PHE A 38 -40.35 30.49 20.30
N ASP A 39 -41.08 29.90 19.35
CA ASP A 39 -41.21 28.43 19.22
C ASP A 39 -40.96 27.98 17.78
N LEU A 40 -40.87 26.65 17.60
CA LEU A 40 -40.68 25.98 16.32
C LEU A 40 -41.83 25.00 16.07
N GLU A 41 -42.54 25.19 14.97
CA GLU A 41 -43.54 24.23 14.45
C GLU A 41 -43.02 23.58 13.17
N ILE A 42 -43.08 22.28 13.12
CA ILE A 42 -42.60 21.49 11.97
C ILE A 42 -43.79 20.69 11.46
N ASN A 43 -44.06 20.84 10.16
CA ASN A 43 -45.09 20.07 9.52
C ASN A 43 -44.75 18.58 9.50
N ALA A 44 -45.74 17.73 9.77
CA ALA A 44 -45.55 16.28 9.93
C ALA A 44 -44.98 15.59 8.67
N SER A 45 -45.19 16.12 7.48
CA SER A 45 -44.66 15.58 6.20
C SER A 45 -43.14 15.66 6.10
N LEU A 46 -42.49 16.57 6.82
CA LEU A 46 -41.05 16.83 6.73
C LEU A 46 -40.20 15.74 7.39
N GLY A 47 -40.73 15.03 8.40
CA GLY A 47 -39.97 14.04 9.18
C GLY A 47 -39.46 12.83 8.37
N SER A 48 -40.11 12.50 7.25
CA SER A 48 -39.77 11.33 6.41
C SER A 48 -38.85 11.64 5.21
N ARG A 49 -38.55 12.90 4.95
CA ARG A 49 -37.85 13.35 3.74
C ARG A 49 -36.46 13.92 3.93
N SER A 50 -35.91 13.89 5.12
CA SER A 50 -34.59 14.46 5.41
C SER A 50 -33.60 13.34 5.70
N PRO A 51 -32.81 12.86 4.72
CA PRO A 51 -31.81 11.84 4.96
C PRO A 51 -30.69 12.36 5.87
N GLN A 52 -30.10 11.48 6.63
CA GLN A 52 -28.88 11.78 7.37
C GLN A 52 -27.73 11.96 6.41
N ARG A 53 -26.91 12.98 6.61
CA ARG A 53 -25.71 13.27 5.85
C ARG A 53 -24.45 12.97 6.67
N GLU A 54 -23.43 12.46 6.00
CA GLU A 54 -22.16 12.11 6.65
C GLU A 54 -21.46 13.34 7.25
N PHE A 55 -21.52 14.48 6.55
CA PHE A 55 -20.80 15.70 6.92
C PHE A 55 -21.58 16.96 6.49
N ILE A 56 -21.82 17.85 7.41
CA ILE A 56 -22.40 19.20 7.18
C ILE A 56 -21.59 20.20 8.00
N MET A 57 -21.06 21.24 7.36
CA MET A 57 -20.24 22.25 8.05
C MET A 57 -20.91 23.63 8.01
N GLN A 58 -21.12 24.23 9.17
CA GLN A 58 -21.31 25.67 9.31
C GLN A 58 -19.92 26.30 9.24
N HIS A 59 -19.68 27.17 8.27
CA HIS A 59 -18.38 27.84 8.10
C HIS A 59 -18.52 29.34 8.05
N ASN A 60 -18.11 30.03 9.11
CA ASN A 60 -18.16 31.48 9.22
C ASN A 60 -19.54 32.08 8.83
N GLU A 61 -20.60 31.33 9.09
CA GLU A 61 -21.98 31.74 8.85
C GLU A 61 -22.67 32.10 10.16
N SER A 62 -23.59 33.08 10.12
CA SER A 62 -24.51 33.26 11.22
C SER A 62 -25.44 32.05 11.34
N ASP A 63 -25.92 31.74 12.55
CA ASP A 63 -26.84 30.64 12.74
C ASP A 63 -28.10 30.77 11.86
N ALA A 64 -28.59 32.01 11.68
CA ALA A 64 -29.71 32.25 10.79
C ALA A 64 -29.41 31.99 9.32
N ALA A 65 -28.22 32.35 8.85
CA ALA A 65 -27.78 32.09 7.47
C ALA A 65 -27.62 30.58 7.25
N PHE A 66 -27.02 29.89 8.21
CA PHE A 66 -26.85 28.43 8.17
C PHE A 66 -28.19 27.69 8.15
N ILE A 67 -29.12 28.04 9.04
CA ILE A 67 -30.47 27.47 9.07
C ILE A 67 -31.17 27.67 7.72
N ARG A 68 -31.14 28.90 7.16
CA ARG A 68 -31.72 29.19 5.82
C ARG A 68 -31.07 28.30 4.76
N ARG A 69 -29.75 28.17 4.74
CA ARG A 69 -29.03 27.36 3.76
C ARG A 69 -29.46 25.87 3.83
N LEU A 70 -29.64 25.32 5.04
CA LEU A 70 -30.11 23.96 5.23
C LEU A 70 -31.54 23.75 4.72
N LEU A 71 -32.45 24.67 5.08
CA LEU A 71 -33.83 24.62 4.64
C LEU A 71 -33.95 24.78 3.11
N GLN A 72 -33.23 25.75 2.52
CA GLN A 72 -33.18 25.98 1.08
C GLN A 72 -32.68 24.74 0.31
N ARG A 73 -31.65 24.08 0.83
CA ARG A 73 -31.12 22.87 0.20
C ARG A 73 -32.18 21.76 0.08
N ARG A 74 -33.06 21.62 1.07
CA ARG A 74 -34.13 20.62 1.08
C ARG A 74 -35.46 21.12 0.49
N GLY A 75 -35.51 22.38 0.02
CA GLY A 75 -36.73 22.95 -0.50
C GLY A 75 -37.83 23.08 0.56
N ILE A 76 -37.43 23.29 1.82
CA ILE A 76 -38.32 23.50 2.96
C ILE A 76 -38.61 25.01 3.02
N ALA A 77 -39.84 25.36 2.93
CA ALA A 77 -40.28 26.72 3.09
C ALA A 77 -40.55 27.03 4.58
N TRP A 78 -40.49 28.34 4.92
CA TRP A 78 -40.74 28.77 6.29
C TRP A 78 -41.42 30.14 6.31
N PHE A 79 -42.15 30.39 7.38
CA PHE A 79 -42.68 31.72 7.71
C PHE A 79 -42.72 31.92 9.23
N PHE A 80 -42.92 33.17 9.64
CA PHE A 80 -43.07 33.51 11.06
C PHE A 80 -44.53 33.79 11.34
N GLN A 81 -45.07 33.07 12.33
CA GLN A 81 -46.41 33.30 12.86
C GLN A 81 -46.31 34.02 14.18
N SER A 82 -47.15 35.05 14.38
CA SER A 82 -47.25 35.72 15.67
C SER A 82 -48.00 34.86 16.70
N GLY A 83 -47.46 34.78 17.89
CA GLY A 83 -48.03 34.03 19.01
C GLY A 83 -47.76 32.55 19.03
N LEU A 84 -48.60 31.81 19.70
CA LEU A 84 -48.48 30.34 19.90
C LEU A 84 -48.76 29.56 18.62
N PRO A 85 -48.15 28.39 18.46
CA PRO A 85 -48.53 27.44 17.38
C PRO A 85 -50.03 27.14 17.44
N ARG A 86 -50.70 27.11 16.29
CA ARG A 86 -52.13 26.79 16.18
C ARG A 86 -52.44 25.30 16.37
N ARG A 87 -51.47 24.44 16.32
CA ARG A 87 -51.59 22.98 16.49
C ARG A 87 -50.97 22.54 17.82
N GLY A 88 -51.87 22.12 18.77
CA GLY A 88 -51.47 21.42 20.00
C GLY A 88 -52.22 21.92 21.22
N GLU A 89 -52.94 21.05 21.89
CA GLU A 89 -53.79 21.31 23.04
C GLU A 89 -53.06 21.69 24.35
N GLN A 90 -51.73 21.72 24.35
CA GLN A 90 -50.98 22.12 25.55
C GLN A 90 -50.59 23.59 25.49
N ARG A 91 -51.44 24.43 26.03
CA ARG A 91 -51.10 25.80 26.38
C ARG A 91 -49.87 25.80 27.32
N ARG A 92 -48.70 26.18 26.80
CA ARG A 92 -47.61 26.56 27.68
C ARG A 92 -47.98 27.86 28.39
N PRO A 93 -47.70 27.97 29.69
CA PRO A 93 -48.12 29.14 30.47
C PRO A 93 -47.39 30.45 30.11
N GLU A 94 -46.38 30.40 29.27
CA GLU A 94 -45.57 31.56 28.87
C GLU A 94 -46.03 32.16 27.54
N ALA A 95 -46.13 33.48 27.45
CA ALA A 95 -46.50 34.19 26.23
C ALA A 95 -45.39 34.04 25.19
N ILE A 96 -45.61 33.31 24.12
CA ILE A 96 -44.70 33.18 23.00
C ILE A 96 -44.93 34.31 22.04
N GLY A 97 -43.83 35.05 21.65
CA GLY A 97 -43.94 36.19 20.75
C GLY A 97 -44.10 35.77 19.28
N HIS A 98 -43.34 34.74 18.88
CA HIS A 98 -43.29 34.27 17.49
C HIS A 98 -43.12 32.75 17.42
N THR A 99 -43.68 32.17 16.35
CA THR A 99 -43.43 30.74 16.00
C THR A 99 -42.84 30.70 14.60
N LEU A 100 -41.69 30.05 14.47
CA LEU A 100 -41.12 29.67 13.17
C LEU A 100 -41.82 28.39 12.68
N VAL A 101 -42.52 28.48 11.56
CA VAL A 101 -43.23 27.36 10.96
C VAL A 101 -42.45 26.86 9.76
N LEU A 102 -42.12 25.57 9.72
CA LEU A 102 -41.47 24.88 8.62
C LEU A 102 -42.47 24.00 7.90
N PHE A 103 -42.52 24.05 6.56
CA PHE A 103 -43.43 23.25 5.77
C PHE A 103 -42.88 22.96 4.36
N ASP A 104 -43.37 21.90 3.72
CA ASP A 104 -43.06 21.52 2.32
C ASP A 104 -44.35 21.30 1.48
N ASP A 105 -45.49 21.12 2.12
CA ASP A 105 -46.79 20.90 1.48
C ASP A 105 -47.77 22.04 1.85
N PRO A 106 -48.07 22.94 0.89
CA PRO A 106 -48.99 24.05 1.12
C PRO A 106 -50.41 23.63 1.48
N ASN A 107 -50.82 22.37 1.18
CA ASN A 107 -52.14 21.88 1.54
C ASN A 107 -52.33 21.72 3.05
N GLN A 108 -51.27 21.62 3.81
CA GLN A 108 -51.29 21.51 5.27
C GLN A 108 -51.35 22.89 5.95
N LEU A 109 -51.20 23.98 5.21
CA LEU A 109 -51.27 25.33 5.75
C LEU A 109 -52.68 25.67 6.22
N ALA A 110 -52.79 26.50 7.23
CA ALA A 110 -54.06 26.90 7.80
C ALA A 110 -54.85 27.83 6.85
N ARG A 111 -56.16 27.73 6.91
CA ARG A 111 -57.03 28.66 6.23
C ARG A 111 -56.99 30.02 6.95
N ASN A 112 -56.85 31.07 6.19
CA ASN A 112 -56.87 32.44 6.70
C ASN A 112 -58.26 32.80 7.31
N ALA A 113 -58.25 33.60 8.34
CA ALA A 113 -59.45 34.04 9.05
C ALA A 113 -60.46 34.76 8.14
N ALA A 114 -59.97 35.47 7.14
CA ALA A 114 -60.83 36.12 6.11
C ALA A 114 -61.62 35.12 5.25
N GLY A 115 -61.13 33.85 5.18
CA GLY A 115 -61.80 32.72 4.50
C GLY A 115 -61.95 32.92 2.98
N SER A 116 -63.06 33.47 2.52
CA SER A 116 -63.29 33.84 1.12
C SER A 116 -63.25 35.36 1.00
N VAL A 117 -62.35 35.84 0.17
CA VAL A 117 -62.11 37.26 -0.06
C VAL A 117 -62.63 37.63 -1.46
N ARG A 118 -63.45 38.70 -1.51
CA ARG A 118 -64.00 39.20 -2.76
C ARG A 118 -63.01 40.13 -3.46
N PHE A 119 -62.90 40.02 -4.77
CA PHE A 119 -62.31 41.02 -5.62
C PHE A 119 -63.37 42.10 -5.95
N HIS A 120 -63.07 43.35 -5.67
CA HIS A 120 -63.93 44.47 -6.02
C HIS A 120 -63.04 45.72 -6.26
N ARG A 121 -63.16 46.29 -7.43
CA ARG A 121 -62.30 47.42 -7.83
C ARG A 121 -62.42 48.69 -6.98
N ASP A 122 -63.62 48.94 -6.43
CA ASP A 122 -63.89 50.09 -5.61
C ASP A 122 -64.20 49.64 -4.15
N ALA A 123 -63.21 49.86 -3.27
CA ALA A 123 -63.36 49.52 -1.87
C ALA A 123 -64.43 50.38 -1.11
N ALA A 124 -64.74 51.54 -1.61
CA ALA A 124 -65.69 52.42 -0.95
C ALA A 124 -67.15 51.90 -1.04
N THR A 125 -67.49 50.99 -1.93
CA THR A 125 -68.82 50.41 -2.09
C THR A 125 -68.97 49.05 -1.39
N GLU A 126 -67.96 48.56 -0.80
CA GLU A 126 -67.95 47.25 -0.12
C GLU A 126 -68.12 47.40 1.41
N GLN A 127 -68.99 46.56 1.99
CA GLN A 127 -69.17 46.50 3.45
C GLN A 127 -68.08 45.61 4.16
N ARG A 128 -67.28 44.87 3.43
CA ARG A 128 -66.25 43.99 3.91
C ARG A 128 -64.93 44.34 3.26
N ASP A 129 -63.86 44.02 3.97
CA ASP A 129 -62.52 44.15 3.40
C ASP A 129 -62.41 43.34 2.09
N SER A 130 -61.91 43.98 1.02
CA SER A 130 -61.80 43.40 -0.31
C SER A 130 -60.43 43.60 -0.95
N ILE A 131 -60.18 42.81 -1.99
CA ILE A 131 -59.00 42.95 -2.85
C ILE A 131 -59.42 43.88 -3.99
N THR A 132 -58.69 44.99 -4.15
CA THR A 132 -59.00 46.05 -5.15
C THR A 132 -58.15 45.95 -6.41
N GLY A 133 -56.99 45.38 -6.28
CA GLY A 133 -56.04 45.06 -7.38
C GLY A 133 -55.67 43.61 -7.44
N TRP A 134 -55.66 43.03 -8.63
CA TRP A 134 -55.23 41.67 -8.84
C TRP A 134 -54.54 41.53 -10.19
N SER A 135 -53.35 40.96 -10.21
CA SER A 135 -52.59 40.69 -11.43
C SER A 135 -51.86 39.38 -11.36
N ALA A 136 -51.69 38.69 -12.47
CA ALA A 136 -50.90 37.52 -12.61
C ALA A 136 -49.54 37.86 -13.25
N VAL A 137 -48.47 37.45 -12.63
CA VAL A 137 -47.10 37.56 -13.16
C VAL A 137 -46.63 36.21 -13.57
N ARG A 138 -46.12 36.08 -14.79
CA ARG A 138 -45.51 34.86 -15.31
C ARG A 138 -44.06 35.13 -15.68
N MET A 139 -43.17 34.22 -15.29
CA MET A 139 -41.75 34.26 -15.61
C MET A 139 -41.39 32.97 -16.38
N ALA A 140 -40.70 33.13 -17.51
CA ALA A 140 -40.19 31.99 -18.22
C ALA A 140 -39.16 31.23 -17.32
N GLN A 141 -39.39 29.94 -17.12
CA GLN A 141 -38.56 29.08 -16.31
C GLN A 141 -38.11 27.86 -17.12
N PRO A 142 -36.97 27.23 -16.82
CA PRO A 142 -36.57 25.99 -17.42
C PRO A 142 -37.61 24.90 -17.27
N GLY A 143 -37.81 24.11 -18.35
CA GLY A 143 -38.68 22.94 -18.33
C GLY A 143 -38.00 21.67 -17.87
N GLN A 144 -36.69 21.72 -17.72
CA GLN A 144 -35.88 20.61 -17.25
C GLN A 144 -34.77 21.13 -16.34
N ALA A 145 -34.52 20.42 -15.25
CA ALA A 145 -33.36 20.62 -14.36
C ALA A 145 -32.51 19.35 -14.38
N SER A 146 -31.27 19.51 -14.79
CA SER A 146 -30.29 18.41 -14.89
C SER A 146 -29.12 18.67 -13.94
N LEU A 147 -28.91 17.76 -12.98
CA LEU A 147 -27.78 17.82 -12.05
C LEU A 147 -26.77 16.74 -12.40
N HIS A 148 -25.52 17.13 -12.51
CA HIS A 148 -24.39 16.22 -12.66
C HIS A 148 -23.48 16.34 -11.46
N THR A 149 -23.11 15.20 -10.85
CA THR A 149 -22.11 15.10 -9.79
C THR A 149 -21.32 13.82 -9.97
N TRP A 150 -20.03 13.87 -9.65
CA TRP A 150 -19.20 12.67 -9.69
C TRP A 150 -19.14 12.01 -8.31
N ASP A 151 -19.46 10.70 -8.26
CA ASP A 151 -19.37 9.94 -7.04
C ASP A 151 -18.12 9.07 -6.99
N TYR A 152 -17.19 9.42 -6.12
CA TYR A 152 -15.95 8.68 -5.93
C TYR A 152 -16.15 7.32 -5.26
N LYS A 153 -17.27 7.09 -4.57
CA LYS A 153 -17.59 5.78 -3.97
C LYS A 153 -18.07 4.79 -5.03
N GLN A 154 -18.74 5.29 -6.05
CA GLN A 154 -19.25 4.51 -7.16
C GLN A 154 -18.92 5.16 -8.52
N PRO A 155 -17.65 5.26 -8.90
CA PRO A 155 -17.23 6.05 -10.06
C PRO A 155 -17.70 5.50 -11.41
N ARG A 156 -18.29 4.31 -11.44
CA ARG A 156 -18.88 3.66 -12.63
C ARG A 156 -20.40 3.66 -12.62
N GLY A 157 -21.03 4.11 -11.55
CA GLY A 157 -22.49 4.17 -11.40
C GLY A 157 -23.08 5.39 -12.09
N ARG A 158 -23.73 5.21 -13.26
CA ARG A 158 -24.35 6.33 -13.99
C ARG A 158 -25.47 7.00 -13.20
N GLU A 159 -26.26 6.20 -12.48
CA GLU A 159 -27.45 6.66 -11.74
C GLU A 159 -27.09 7.62 -10.60
N PHE A 160 -25.88 7.51 -10.08
CA PHE A 160 -25.39 8.40 -9.01
C PHE A 160 -24.72 9.68 -9.53
N MET A 161 -24.47 9.77 -10.83
CA MET A 161 -23.75 10.92 -11.40
C MET A 161 -24.66 11.95 -12.04
N THR A 162 -25.83 11.56 -12.49
CA THR A 162 -26.72 12.44 -13.25
C THR A 162 -28.17 12.15 -12.91
N THR A 163 -28.92 13.19 -12.58
CA THR A 163 -30.38 13.16 -12.52
C THR A 163 -30.94 14.24 -13.41
N SER A 164 -32.11 14.02 -13.99
CA SER A 164 -32.82 14.99 -14.83
C SER A 164 -34.30 14.94 -14.51
N THR A 165 -34.85 16.06 -14.05
CA THR A 165 -36.26 16.21 -13.67
C THR A 165 -36.93 17.18 -14.61
N ARG A 166 -38.07 16.75 -15.20
CA ARG A 166 -38.89 17.58 -16.07
C ARG A 166 -40.04 18.21 -15.30
N SER A 167 -40.38 19.45 -15.68
CA SER A 167 -41.52 20.16 -15.11
C SER A 167 -42.83 19.42 -15.40
N ARG A 168 -43.67 19.35 -14.37
CA ARG A 168 -45.07 18.90 -14.45
C ARG A 168 -46.02 20.10 -14.51
N GLY A 169 -45.50 21.31 -14.35
CA GLY A 169 -46.28 22.53 -14.37
C GLY A 169 -46.73 22.92 -15.77
N ASN A 170 -47.97 23.40 -15.91
CA ASN A 170 -48.48 23.88 -17.16
C ASN A 170 -48.31 25.44 -17.26
N GLN A 171 -47.42 25.86 -18.12
CA GLN A 171 -47.14 27.31 -18.39
C GLN A 171 -47.96 27.85 -19.59
N GLY A 172 -48.93 27.06 -20.12
CA GLY A 172 -49.65 27.33 -21.37
C GLY A 172 -48.84 26.86 -22.59
N LYS A 173 -49.52 26.79 -23.77
CA LYS A 173 -48.88 26.21 -24.98
C LYS A 173 -47.51 26.83 -25.31
N GLN A 174 -47.48 28.16 -25.48
CA GLN A 174 -46.22 28.83 -25.79
C GLN A 174 -45.19 28.79 -24.66
N GLY A 175 -45.65 28.89 -23.40
CA GLY A 175 -44.78 28.79 -22.23
C GLY A 175 -44.15 27.40 -22.11
N ASN A 176 -44.93 26.34 -22.40
CA ASN A 176 -44.43 24.94 -22.39
C ASN A 176 -43.44 24.67 -23.53
N GLU A 177 -43.68 25.22 -24.73
CA GLU A 177 -42.75 25.14 -25.86
C GLU A 177 -41.42 25.82 -25.55
N LEU A 178 -41.47 27.02 -24.96
CA LEU A 178 -40.27 27.77 -24.54
C LEU A 178 -39.55 27.02 -23.42
N ALA A 179 -40.26 26.60 -22.40
CA ALA A 179 -39.71 25.88 -21.28
C ALA A 179 -39.02 24.56 -21.70
N ALA A 180 -39.59 23.86 -22.67
CA ALA A 180 -39.01 22.59 -23.19
C ALA A 180 -37.64 22.79 -23.89
N ALA A 181 -37.36 23.99 -24.38
CA ALA A 181 -36.09 24.36 -24.99
C ALA A 181 -35.02 24.75 -23.93
N LEU A 182 -35.41 24.91 -22.68
CA LEU A 182 -34.55 25.37 -21.59
C LEU A 182 -34.26 24.20 -20.65
N ASP A 183 -32.99 23.71 -20.63
CA ASP A 183 -32.46 22.77 -19.67
C ASP A 183 -31.45 23.52 -18.76
N ASP A 184 -31.72 23.56 -17.46
CA ASP A 184 -30.77 24.04 -16.46
C ASP A 184 -29.80 22.90 -16.13
N TYR A 185 -28.72 22.77 -16.91
CA TYR A 185 -27.69 21.79 -16.68
C TYR A 185 -26.64 22.33 -15.71
N HIS A 186 -26.59 21.75 -14.50
CA HIS A 186 -25.70 22.17 -13.42
C HIS A 186 -24.72 21.07 -13.03
N VAL A 187 -23.43 21.39 -13.11
CA VAL A 187 -22.35 20.52 -12.59
C VAL A 187 -22.07 20.91 -11.15
N ALA A 188 -22.40 20.02 -10.24
CA ALA A 188 -22.27 20.25 -8.81
C ALA A 188 -20.95 19.70 -8.26
N ALA A 189 -20.63 20.04 -7.01
CA ALA A 189 -19.50 19.48 -6.29
C ALA A 189 -19.53 17.94 -6.31
N PRO A 190 -18.36 17.26 -6.33
CA PRO A 190 -18.31 15.80 -6.27
C PRO A 190 -19.07 15.26 -5.06
N HIS A 191 -19.82 14.19 -5.26
CA HIS A 191 -20.61 13.51 -4.22
C HIS A 191 -21.64 14.46 -3.56
N LEU A 192 -22.39 15.23 -4.38
CA LEU A 192 -23.41 16.19 -3.90
C LEU A 192 -24.49 15.52 -3.05
N GLY A 193 -25.01 14.38 -3.48
CA GLY A 193 -25.89 13.49 -2.70
C GLY A 193 -25.11 12.35 -2.06
N ASP A 194 -25.48 11.97 -0.83
CA ASP A 194 -24.87 10.85 -0.14
C ASP A 194 -25.40 9.49 -0.68
N THR A 195 -26.54 9.51 -1.37
CA THR A 195 -27.14 8.40 -2.10
C THR A 195 -27.72 8.86 -3.46
N ALA A 196 -27.96 7.91 -4.37
CA ALA A 196 -28.61 8.20 -5.64
C ALA A 196 -30.01 8.82 -5.45
N ARG A 197 -30.76 8.33 -4.47
CA ARG A 197 -32.05 8.89 -4.11
C ARG A 197 -31.96 10.34 -3.65
N ASP A 198 -30.96 10.66 -2.83
CA ASP A 198 -30.73 12.05 -2.37
C ASP A 198 -30.44 13.00 -3.54
N LEU A 199 -29.68 12.54 -4.55
CA LEU A 199 -29.41 13.33 -5.75
C LEU A 199 -30.68 13.58 -6.56
N VAL A 200 -31.55 12.58 -6.72
CA VAL A 200 -32.85 12.72 -7.39
C VAL A 200 -33.74 13.73 -6.64
N GLU A 201 -33.83 13.61 -5.33
CA GLU A 201 -34.62 14.55 -4.49
C GLU A 201 -34.12 16.00 -4.63
N LEU A 202 -32.80 16.22 -4.72
CA LEU A 202 -32.23 17.56 -4.96
C LEU A 202 -32.60 18.09 -6.35
N GLY A 203 -32.65 17.25 -7.36
CA GLY A 203 -33.14 17.58 -8.69
C GLY A 203 -34.64 17.97 -8.69
N ASP A 204 -35.44 17.19 -7.95
CA ASP A 204 -36.87 17.47 -7.78
C ASP A 204 -37.13 18.79 -7.04
N VAL A 205 -36.33 19.12 -6.02
CA VAL A 205 -36.37 20.40 -5.31
C VAL A 205 -36.09 21.56 -6.28
N GLN A 206 -35.07 21.41 -7.12
CA GLN A 206 -34.75 22.46 -8.10
C GLN A 206 -35.85 22.69 -9.11
N MET A 207 -36.45 21.62 -9.62
CA MET A 207 -37.57 21.72 -10.56
C MET A 207 -38.81 22.34 -9.89
N ALA A 208 -39.12 21.92 -8.67
CA ALA A 208 -40.22 22.50 -7.91
C ALA A 208 -40.03 24.01 -7.63
N HIS A 209 -38.77 24.45 -7.46
CA HIS A 209 -38.46 25.88 -7.38
C HIS A 209 -38.81 26.62 -8.68
N TYR A 210 -38.49 26.07 -9.84
CA TYR A 210 -38.87 26.66 -11.13
C TYR A 210 -40.40 26.69 -11.33
N GLU A 211 -41.09 25.62 -10.95
CA GLU A 211 -42.56 25.59 -11.00
C GLU A 211 -43.22 26.66 -10.10
N TYR A 212 -42.65 26.86 -8.89
CA TYR A 212 -43.05 27.91 -7.96
C TYR A 212 -42.81 29.32 -8.55
N ALA A 213 -41.62 29.54 -9.12
CA ALA A 213 -41.25 30.82 -9.69
C ALA A 213 -41.96 31.16 -11.02
N ALA A 214 -42.50 30.17 -11.73
CA ALA A 214 -43.11 30.37 -13.04
C ALA A 214 -44.36 31.24 -13.03
N LYS A 215 -45.14 31.20 -11.94
CA LYS A 215 -46.37 31.98 -11.85
C LYS A 215 -46.68 32.44 -10.42
N SER A 216 -46.80 33.72 -10.23
CA SER A 216 -47.26 34.33 -8.99
C SER A 216 -48.42 35.28 -9.26
N PHE A 217 -49.13 35.67 -8.21
CA PHE A 217 -50.19 36.66 -8.25
C PHE A 217 -49.89 37.78 -7.28
N HIS A 218 -50.13 39.00 -7.72
CA HIS A 218 -49.97 40.20 -6.92
C HIS A 218 -51.36 40.75 -6.61
N GLY A 219 -51.65 40.89 -5.34
CA GLY A 219 -52.90 41.47 -4.86
C GLY A 219 -52.66 42.76 -4.10
N GLU A 220 -53.61 43.66 -4.18
CA GLU A 220 -53.67 44.91 -3.42
C GLU A 220 -55.07 45.09 -2.85
N GLY A 221 -55.17 45.53 -1.59
CA GLY A 221 -56.52 45.79 -1.01
C GLY A 221 -56.45 46.19 0.46
N GLY A 222 -57.62 46.16 1.09
CA GLY A 222 -57.82 46.57 2.47
C GLY A 222 -57.98 45.41 3.46
N VAL A 223 -57.70 44.15 3.03
CA VAL A 223 -57.95 42.93 3.85
C VAL A 223 -56.99 42.87 5.00
N ARG A 224 -57.48 43.06 6.22
CA ARG A 224 -56.71 43.13 7.47
C ARG A 224 -56.31 41.78 8.04
N ASP A 225 -57.08 40.74 7.75
CA ASP A 225 -56.86 39.38 8.30
C ASP A 225 -55.85 38.56 7.48
N LEU A 226 -55.38 39.04 6.32
CA LEU A 226 -54.40 38.31 5.53
C LEU A 226 -53.10 38.14 6.32
N ALA A 227 -52.56 36.96 6.27
CA ALA A 227 -51.27 36.63 6.88
C ALA A 227 -50.43 35.71 5.96
N VAL A 228 -49.12 35.91 5.98
CA VAL A 228 -48.17 35.08 5.26
C VAL A 228 -48.24 33.62 5.78
N GLY A 229 -48.18 32.65 4.90
CA GLY A 229 -48.26 31.23 5.24
C GLY A 229 -49.69 30.71 5.42
N GLU A 230 -50.69 31.52 5.15
CA GLU A 230 -52.11 31.12 5.21
C GLU A 230 -52.74 31.21 3.82
N TRP A 231 -53.80 30.40 3.59
CA TRP A 231 -54.46 30.39 2.33
C TRP A 231 -55.88 31.00 2.43
N PHE A 232 -56.28 31.65 1.36
CA PHE A 232 -57.64 32.21 1.19
C PHE A 232 -58.24 31.85 -0.15
N ARG A 233 -59.55 31.93 -0.29
CA ARG A 233 -60.26 31.77 -1.57
C ARG A 233 -60.60 33.14 -2.14
N LEU A 234 -60.24 33.37 -3.40
CA LEU A 234 -60.62 34.57 -4.12
C LEU A 234 -61.96 34.33 -4.85
N THR A 235 -62.86 35.28 -4.77
CA THR A 235 -64.18 35.30 -5.43
C THR A 235 -64.47 36.64 -6.07
N GLY A 236 -65.41 36.71 -7.03
CA GLY A 236 -65.80 37.96 -7.68
C GLY A 236 -64.86 38.44 -8.78
N HIS A 237 -63.83 37.66 -9.17
CA HIS A 237 -62.95 37.95 -10.27
C HIS A 237 -63.29 37.12 -11.50
N SER A 238 -63.61 37.77 -12.60
CA SER A 238 -64.18 37.13 -13.81
C SER A 238 -63.37 35.98 -14.37
N GLU A 239 -62.01 36.12 -14.36
CA GLU A 239 -61.12 35.04 -14.82
C GLU A 239 -61.00 33.95 -13.77
N ILE A 240 -60.81 34.33 -12.52
CA ILE A 240 -60.59 33.34 -11.45
C ILE A 240 -61.82 32.48 -11.19
N ASP A 241 -63.00 33.12 -11.26
CA ASP A 241 -64.27 32.39 -11.06
C ASP A 241 -64.58 31.36 -12.16
N SER A 242 -63.92 31.44 -13.31
CA SER A 242 -64.04 30.45 -14.37
C SER A 242 -63.23 29.20 -14.12
N HIS A 243 -62.29 29.17 -13.14
CA HIS A 243 -61.49 28.02 -12.80
C HIS A 243 -62.18 27.12 -11.80
N PRO A 244 -61.76 25.83 -11.69
CA PRO A 244 -62.21 24.92 -10.65
C PRO A 244 -61.94 25.47 -9.24
N ASP A 245 -62.75 25.05 -8.27
CA ASP A 245 -62.69 25.53 -6.89
C ASP A 245 -61.30 25.44 -6.21
N ASN A 246 -60.58 24.36 -6.46
CA ASN A 246 -59.22 24.16 -5.93
C ASN A 246 -58.17 25.11 -6.53
N GLU A 247 -58.46 25.68 -7.71
CA GLU A 247 -57.58 26.65 -8.37
C GLU A 247 -57.87 28.11 -7.98
N ARG A 248 -58.94 28.33 -7.17
CA ARG A 248 -59.30 29.65 -6.60
C ARG A 248 -58.71 29.89 -5.21
N GLU A 249 -57.95 28.92 -4.68
CA GLU A 249 -57.27 28.98 -3.40
C GLU A 249 -55.83 29.44 -3.58
N PHE A 250 -55.42 30.45 -2.78
CA PHE A 250 -54.13 31.10 -2.87
C PHE A 250 -53.45 31.17 -1.51
N VAL A 251 -52.16 30.87 -1.44
CA VAL A 251 -51.31 31.00 -0.27
C VAL A 251 -50.55 32.33 -0.35
N VAL A 252 -50.60 33.12 0.70
CA VAL A 252 -49.85 34.38 0.80
C VAL A 252 -48.38 34.06 1.07
N THR A 253 -47.48 34.49 0.17
CA THR A 253 -46.04 34.25 0.25
C THR A 253 -45.27 35.47 0.74
N SER A 254 -45.75 36.66 0.46
CA SER A 254 -45.21 37.93 1.00
C SER A 254 -46.29 38.94 1.20
N GLN A 255 -46.10 39.83 2.12
CA GLN A 255 -47.07 40.91 2.43
C GLN A 255 -46.33 42.16 2.84
N HIS A 256 -46.80 43.26 2.32
CA HIS A 256 -46.41 44.62 2.71
C HIS A 256 -47.64 45.39 3.15
N ILE A 257 -47.64 45.89 4.38
CA ILE A 257 -48.76 46.52 5.04
C ILE A 257 -48.39 47.93 5.41
N VAL A 258 -49.26 48.88 5.07
CA VAL A 258 -49.22 50.24 5.61
C VAL A 258 -50.51 50.49 6.38
N ALA A 259 -50.35 50.84 7.65
CA ALA A 259 -51.46 51.08 8.55
C ALA A 259 -51.25 52.40 9.34
N ARG A 260 -52.29 53.15 9.43
CA ARG A 260 -52.27 54.34 10.28
C ARG A 260 -53.23 54.22 11.42
N ASN A 261 -52.73 54.50 12.61
CA ASN A 261 -53.58 54.48 13.78
C ASN A 261 -54.51 55.75 13.73
N ASN A 262 -55.78 55.54 14.05
CA ASN A 262 -56.80 56.67 14.15
C ASN A 262 -56.81 57.18 15.54
N LEU A 263 -55.74 57.45 16.18
CA LEU A 263 -55.63 58.07 17.48
C LEU A 263 -56.19 59.53 17.37
N PRO A 264 -56.78 60.06 18.45
CA PRO A 264 -57.08 61.45 18.58
C PRO A 264 -55.88 62.37 18.20
N VAL A 265 -56.10 63.45 17.51
CA VAL A 265 -55.07 64.35 16.97
C VAL A 265 -54.02 64.74 18.01
N GLU A 266 -54.42 64.97 19.24
CA GLU A 266 -53.52 65.30 20.35
C GLU A 266 -52.56 64.15 20.70
N ILE A 267 -53.02 62.91 20.70
CA ILE A 267 -52.19 61.71 20.93
C ILE A 267 -51.33 61.38 19.72
N GLY A 268 -51.89 61.49 18.51
CA GLY A 268 -51.19 61.36 17.25
C GLY A 268 -49.97 62.26 17.19
N THR A 269 -50.11 63.51 17.48
CA THR A 269 -48.95 64.46 17.48
C THR A 269 -47.89 64.12 18.52
N ARG A 270 -48.24 63.55 19.66
CA ARG A 270 -47.23 63.03 20.64
C ARG A 270 -46.52 61.82 20.14
N VAL A 271 -47.20 60.89 19.52
CA VAL A 271 -46.59 59.69 18.91
C VAL A 271 -45.67 60.12 17.74
N GLU A 272 -46.06 61.00 16.89
CA GLU A 272 -45.23 61.55 15.77
C GLU A 272 -43.97 62.27 16.32
N ARG A 273 -44.06 62.99 17.40
CA ARG A 273 -42.88 63.58 18.08
C ARG A 273 -41.98 62.50 18.64
N LEU A 274 -42.54 61.45 19.24
CA LEU A 274 -41.76 60.32 19.76
C LEU A 274 -41.00 59.56 18.60
N PHE A 275 -41.67 59.37 17.47
CA PHE A 275 -41.07 58.76 16.30
C PHE A 275 -39.98 59.60 15.70
N SER A 276 -40.22 60.89 15.51
CA SER A 276 -39.20 61.80 15.01
C SER A 276 -38.01 61.94 15.94
N HIS A 277 -38.25 61.91 17.28
CA HIS A 277 -37.18 61.95 18.27
C HIS A 277 -36.30 60.72 18.22
N ASN A 278 -36.83 59.55 17.87
CA ASN A 278 -36.08 58.29 17.71
C ASN A 278 -35.57 58.07 16.26
N GLY A 279 -35.75 59.06 15.37
CA GLY A 279 -35.33 58.92 13.97
C GLY A 279 -36.20 57.93 13.18
N TRP A 280 -37.38 57.57 13.67
CA TRP A 280 -38.31 56.72 12.97
C TRP A 280 -39.23 57.56 12.07
N SER A 281 -38.97 57.55 10.76
CA SER A 281 -39.76 58.21 9.79
C SER A 281 -40.74 57.23 9.15
N ALA A 282 -41.99 57.64 9.04
CA ALA A 282 -43.00 56.85 8.29
C ALA A 282 -42.79 56.98 6.76
N ASP A 283 -41.98 57.94 6.31
CA ASP A 283 -41.74 58.17 4.89
C ASP A 283 -40.64 57.27 4.27
N ASP A 284 -39.84 56.59 5.07
CA ASP A 284 -38.81 55.69 4.56
C ASP A 284 -39.39 54.45 3.86
N TYR A 285 -40.67 54.21 3.97
CA TYR A 285 -41.38 53.10 3.35
C TYR A 285 -42.28 53.45 2.18
N GLY A 286 -41.98 54.50 1.48
CA GLY A 286 -42.70 55.28 0.49
C GLY A 286 -43.15 54.61 -0.80
N VAL A 287 -43.92 53.54 -0.76
CA VAL A 287 -44.46 52.88 -1.99
C VAL A 287 -45.98 53.02 -2.11
N PHE A 288 -46.64 53.58 -1.16
CA PHE A 288 -48.11 53.79 -1.23
C PHE A 288 -48.54 55.23 -1.30
N ALA A 289 -49.57 55.55 -2.12
CA ALA A 289 -50.24 56.80 -2.04
C ALA A 289 -50.76 57.00 -0.61
N ASN A 290 -50.45 58.14 -0.01
CA ASN A 290 -50.88 58.50 1.35
C ASN A 290 -52.35 58.80 1.50
N SER A 291 -53.08 58.93 0.42
CA SER A 291 -54.52 59.21 0.37
C SER A 291 -55.20 58.42 -0.72
N ASP A 292 -56.46 58.12 -0.54
CA ASP A 292 -57.31 57.48 -1.52
C ASP A 292 -57.70 58.47 -2.63
N HIS A 293 -58.58 58.09 -3.57
CA HIS A 293 -59.04 58.91 -4.68
C HIS A 293 -59.91 60.07 -4.21
N SER A 294 -60.41 60.06 -2.99
CA SER A 294 -61.21 61.12 -2.39
C SER A 294 -60.35 62.15 -1.59
N GLY A 295 -59.02 61.90 -1.48
CA GLY A 295 -58.09 62.67 -0.70
C GLY A 295 -58.08 62.34 0.77
N GLU A 296 -58.81 61.34 1.22
CA GLU A 296 -58.78 60.81 2.60
C GLU A 296 -57.52 59.95 2.88
N PRO A 297 -56.91 60.13 4.06
CA PRO A 297 -55.78 59.31 4.41
C PRO A 297 -56.11 57.79 4.43
N ILE A 298 -55.35 57.02 3.70
CA ILE A 298 -55.52 55.56 3.73
C ILE A 298 -55.17 55.07 5.11
N ARG A 299 -56.10 54.43 5.82
CA ARG A 299 -55.91 53.89 7.17
C ARG A 299 -55.25 52.52 7.18
N TYR A 300 -55.53 51.68 6.18
CA TYR A 300 -54.95 50.36 6.02
C TYR A 300 -54.91 50.00 4.53
N LYS A 301 -53.73 49.56 4.09
CA LYS A 301 -53.51 49.02 2.75
C LYS A 301 -52.50 47.92 2.79
N THR A 302 -52.79 46.82 2.10
CA THR A 302 -51.88 45.71 1.94
C THR A 302 -51.60 45.42 0.48
N ARG A 303 -50.35 45.21 0.15
CA ARG A 303 -49.90 44.57 -1.07
C ARG A 303 -49.33 43.22 -0.72
N PHE A 304 -49.66 42.23 -1.46
CA PHE A 304 -49.19 40.86 -1.17
C PHE A 304 -48.92 40.12 -2.47
N THR A 305 -47.99 39.13 -2.35
CA THR A 305 -47.77 38.12 -3.37
C THR A 305 -48.33 36.82 -2.89
N CYS A 306 -48.93 36.05 -3.79
CA CYS A 306 -49.45 34.73 -3.50
C CYS A 306 -49.29 33.77 -4.67
N VAL A 307 -49.36 32.50 -4.39
CA VAL A 307 -49.38 31.42 -5.38
C VAL A 307 -50.62 30.54 -5.19
N ARG A 308 -50.99 29.77 -6.20
CA ARG A 308 -52.06 28.77 -6.04
C ARG A 308 -51.67 27.71 -4.98
N ARG A 309 -52.59 27.34 -4.13
CA ARG A 309 -52.34 26.40 -3.00
C ARG A 309 -51.79 25.04 -3.44
N GLY A 310 -52.10 24.56 -4.65
CA GLY A 310 -51.57 23.31 -5.18
C GLY A 310 -50.11 23.36 -5.64
N ILE A 311 -49.48 24.53 -5.62
CA ILE A 311 -48.07 24.71 -6.02
C ILE A 311 -47.18 24.63 -4.79
N ARG A 312 -46.20 23.70 -4.83
CA ARG A 312 -45.17 23.58 -3.78
C ARG A 312 -44.35 24.85 -3.70
N ILE A 313 -44.30 25.47 -2.52
CA ILE A 313 -43.50 26.65 -2.28
C ILE A 313 -42.07 26.23 -1.96
N VAL A 314 -41.15 26.58 -2.84
CA VAL A 314 -39.72 26.17 -2.69
C VAL A 314 -38.84 27.42 -2.74
N PRO A 315 -38.04 27.67 -1.70
CA PRO A 315 -37.14 28.80 -1.68
C PRO A 315 -36.04 28.65 -2.76
N PRO A 316 -35.37 29.77 -3.15
CA PRO A 316 -34.27 29.70 -4.12
C PRO A 316 -33.10 28.84 -3.62
N ARG A 317 -32.25 28.42 -4.56
CA ARG A 317 -31.01 27.70 -4.19
C ARG A 317 -30.23 28.47 -3.12
N PRO A 318 -29.65 27.77 -2.14
CA PRO A 318 -28.84 28.43 -1.10
C PRO A 318 -27.58 29.04 -1.69
N THR A 319 -27.18 30.19 -1.17
CA THR A 319 -25.81 30.66 -1.33
C THR A 319 -24.94 29.89 -0.36
N VAL A 320 -24.00 29.08 -0.90
CA VAL A 320 -23.09 28.28 -0.11
C VAL A 320 -21.83 29.10 0.17
N PRO A 321 -21.38 29.20 1.44
CA PRO A 321 -20.12 29.87 1.74
C PRO A 321 -18.98 29.08 1.07
N ARG A 322 -17.98 29.79 0.55
CA ARG A 322 -16.82 29.17 -0.09
C ARG A 322 -15.61 29.30 0.83
N PRO A 323 -15.29 28.29 1.63
CA PRO A 323 -14.13 28.36 2.50
C PRO A 323 -12.85 28.47 1.68
N ALA A 324 -11.94 29.30 2.15
CA ALA A 324 -10.56 29.25 1.67
C ALA A 324 -9.87 27.97 2.17
N LEU A 325 -8.68 27.73 1.66
CA LEU A 325 -7.80 26.67 2.14
C LEU A 325 -7.62 26.77 3.67
N GLN A 326 -7.71 25.64 4.37
CA GLN A 326 -7.62 25.58 5.83
C GLN A 326 -6.69 24.47 6.28
N THR A 327 -6.17 24.59 7.49
CA THR A 327 -5.49 23.50 8.17
C THR A 327 -6.47 22.72 9.05
N ALA A 328 -6.19 21.44 9.22
CA ALA A 328 -6.87 20.58 10.18
C ALA A 328 -5.89 19.59 10.81
N ILE A 329 -6.29 18.99 11.92
CA ILE A 329 -5.52 17.94 12.60
C ILE A 329 -6.22 16.59 12.37
N VAL A 330 -5.46 15.57 12.01
CA VAL A 330 -5.98 14.21 11.91
C VAL A 330 -6.32 13.67 13.30
N VAL A 331 -7.51 13.11 13.45
CA VAL A 331 -8.01 12.53 14.71
C VAL A 331 -8.38 11.06 14.55
N GLY A 332 -8.31 10.33 15.65
CA GLY A 332 -8.61 8.90 15.69
C GLY A 332 -8.97 8.44 17.10
N PRO A 333 -9.31 7.15 17.28
CA PRO A 333 -9.52 6.55 18.58
C PRO A 333 -8.27 6.67 19.45
N ALA A 334 -8.47 6.65 20.77
CA ALA A 334 -7.35 6.65 21.71
C ALA A 334 -6.43 5.43 21.46
N ASN A 335 -5.13 5.67 21.41
CA ASN A 335 -4.07 4.68 21.18
C ASN A 335 -3.93 4.17 19.73
N ASP A 336 -4.69 4.67 18.76
CA ASP A 336 -4.46 4.41 17.35
C ASP A 336 -3.60 5.54 16.73
N GLU A 337 -2.45 5.18 16.19
CA GLU A 337 -1.58 6.15 15.51
C GLU A 337 -1.95 6.37 14.04
N VAL A 338 -2.63 5.43 13.41
CA VAL A 338 -3.12 5.55 12.03
C VAL A 338 -4.54 5.00 11.95
N TRP A 339 -5.51 5.88 11.74
CA TRP A 339 -6.93 5.53 11.65
C TRP A 339 -7.48 5.88 10.26
N CYS A 340 -7.89 4.89 9.50
CA CYS A 340 -8.45 5.07 8.16
C CYS A 340 -9.52 4.02 7.83
N ASP A 341 -10.31 4.29 6.79
CA ASP A 341 -11.23 3.32 6.21
C ASP A 341 -10.62 2.59 4.98
N GLU A 342 -11.44 1.76 4.32
CA GLU A 342 -11.06 0.96 3.14
C GLU A 342 -10.62 1.81 1.93
N LEU A 343 -11.07 3.06 1.84
CA LEU A 343 -10.69 4.02 0.80
C LEU A 343 -9.46 4.86 1.18
N GLY A 344 -8.87 4.61 2.35
CA GLY A 344 -7.76 5.42 2.87
C GLY A 344 -8.18 6.82 3.31
N ARG A 345 -9.48 7.02 3.62
CA ARG A 345 -9.97 8.27 4.19
C ARG A 345 -9.63 8.33 5.67
N VAL A 346 -9.40 9.52 6.17
CA VAL A 346 -9.12 9.77 7.59
C VAL A 346 -10.13 10.76 8.18
N LYS A 347 -10.16 10.89 9.49
CA LYS A 347 -11.00 11.87 10.16
C LYS A 347 -10.15 13.05 10.62
N ILE A 348 -10.74 14.25 10.61
CA ILE A 348 -10.02 15.49 10.90
C ILE A 348 -10.79 16.36 11.89
N ARG A 349 -10.07 17.19 12.63
CA ARG A 349 -10.61 18.26 13.44
C ARG A 349 -10.09 19.61 12.92
N PHE A 350 -11.00 20.54 12.65
CA PHE A 350 -10.61 21.90 12.33
C PHE A 350 -10.25 22.66 13.62
N PRO A 351 -9.12 23.38 13.70
CA PRO A 351 -8.72 24.13 14.88
C PRO A 351 -9.76 25.19 15.32
N ALA A 352 -10.54 25.68 14.36
CA ALA A 352 -11.60 26.67 14.61
C ALA A 352 -12.85 26.11 15.33
N THR A 353 -13.02 24.79 15.41
CA THR A 353 -14.15 24.18 16.16
C THR A 353 -13.90 24.25 17.67
N ARG A 354 -14.93 24.63 18.42
CA ARG A 354 -14.80 24.91 19.84
C ARG A 354 -15.29 23.74 20.70
N PRO A 355 -14.62 23.45 21.84
CA PRO A 355 -15.07 22.39 22.77
C PRO A 355 -16.48 22.64 23.35
N GLU A 356 -16.85 23.88 23.57
CA GLU A 356 -18.18 24.25 24.09
C GLU A 356 -19.30 23.81 23.14
N ASP A 357 -19.08 23.91 21.83
CA ASP A 357 -20.07 23.47 20.83
C ASP A 357 -20.23 21.95 20.79
N HIS A 358 -19.22 21.20 21.23
CA HIS A 358 -19.35 19.74 21.40
C HIS A 358 -20.43 19.40 22.45
N THR A 359 -20.43 20.12 23.55
CA THR A 359 -21.38 19.89 24.65
C THR A 359 -22.79 20.42 24.32
N HIS A 360 -22.89 21.59 23.71
CA HIS A 360 -24.15 22.33 23.55
C HIS A 360 -24.85 22.12 22.22
N ALA A 361 -24.13 21.72 21.19
CA ALA A 361 -24.65 21.56 19.83
C ALA A 361 -24.53 20.11 19.30
N GLY A 362 -24.88 19.13 20.14
CA GLY A 362 -24.98 17.73 19.69
C GLY A 362 -23.69 17.13 19.13
N GLY A 363 -22.54 17.50 19.67
CA GLY A 363 -21.24 17.02 19.22
C GLY A 363 -20.65 17.78 18.02
N ALA A 364 -21.20 18.93 17.63
CA ALA A 364 -20.73 19.71 16.48
C ALA A 364 -19.43 20.50 16.72
N GLY A 365 -18.91 20.49 17.93
CA GLY A 365 -17.62 21.07 18.31
C GLY A 365 -16.48 20.07 18.32
N SER A 366 -15.40 20.41 19.05
CA SER A 366 -14.18 19.62 19.17
C SER A 366 -14.18 18.72 20.39
N SER A 367 -13.90 17.44 20.22
CA SER A 367 -13.65 16.47 21.30
C SER A 367 -12.23 15.89 21.25
N ASP A 368 -11.45 16.23 20.24
CA ASP A 368 -10.14 15.63 19.94
C ASP A 368 -10.17 14.09 19.76
N THR A 369 -11.31 13.57 19.31
CA THR A 369 -11.51 12.15 19.02
C THR A 369 -11.96 11.96 17.56
N ASP A 370 -12.02 10.72 17.13
CA ASP A 370 -12.57 10.36 15.82
C ASP A 370 -14.03 10.77 15.65
N ALA A 371 -14.68 11.19 16.75
CA ALA A 371 -16.02 11.75 16.73
C ALA A 371 -16.09 13.16 16.16
N ASP A 372 -15.00 13.87 15.91
CA ASP A 372 -15.01 15.27 15.45
C ASP A 372 -15.33 15.46 13.96
N SER A 373 -15.18 14.42 13.14
CA SER A 373 -15.41 14.48 11.69
C SER A 373 -16.00 13.20 11.13
N ALA A 374 -16.46 13.25 9.90
CA ALA A 374 -16.70 12.10 9.04
C ALA A 374 -15.41 11.72 8.28
N TRP A 375 -15.47 10.67 7.47
CA TRP A 375 -14.36 10.25 6.65
C TRP A 375 -14.06 11.25 5.53
N VAL A 376 -12.85 11.80 5.53
CA VAL A 376 -12.34 12.78 4.56
C VAL A 376 -11.29 12.14 3.68
N ARG A 377 -11.41 12.37 2.35
CA ARG A 377 -10.46 11.83 1.36
C ARG A 377 -9.09 12.46 1.51
N VAL A 378 -8.06 11.63 1.31
CA VAL A 378 -6.65 12.08 1.24
C VAL A 378 -6.20 12.01 -0.21
N ALA A 379 -5.76 13.15 -0.76
CA ALA A 379 -5.13 13.18 -2.08
C ALA A 379 -3.76 12.50 -2.03
N SER A 380 -3.42 11.78 -3.09
CA SER A 380 -2.11 11.15 -3.26
C SER A 380 -1.39 11.79 -4.44
N SER A 381 -0.06 11.90 -4.34
CA SER A 381 0.78 12.36 -5.45
C SER A 381 0.78 11.41 -6.65
N TRP A 382 0.45 10.15 -6.41
CA TRP A 382 0.31 9.13 -7.44
C TRP A 382 -0.78 8.13 -7.03
N ALA A 383 -1.91 8.15 -7.75
CA ALA A 383 -3.01 7.21 -7.59
C ALA A 383 -3.39 6.68 -8.98
N GLY A 384 -3.25 5.39 -9.18
CA GLY A 384 -3.60 4.71 -10.42
C GLY A 384 -4.65 3.63 -10.19
N SER A 385 -5.70 3.63 -11.02
CA SER A 385 -6.65 2.53 -11.11
C SER A 385 -6.49 1.84 -12.46
N ALA A 386 -6.05 0.59 -12.44
CA ALA A 386 -5.96 -0.22 -13.65
C ALA A 386 -7.37 -0.57 -14.14
N LEU A 387 -7.59 -0.44 -15.45
CA LEU A 387 -8.78 -0.98 -16.10
C LEU A 387 -8.66 -2.50 -16.18
N GLY A 388 -9.65 -3.23 -15.65
CA GLY A 388 -9.70 -4.70 -15.71
C GLY A 388 -9.24 -5.39 -14.43
N THR A 389 -8.64 -6.58 -14.55
CA THR A 389 -8.24 -7.48 -13.44
C THR A 389 -6.85 -7.17 -12.86
N HIS A 390 -6.14 -6.19 -13.40
CA HIS A 390 -4.82 -5.81 -12.93
C HIS A 390 -4.90 -4.99 -11.64
N GLY A 391 -4.01 -5.24 -10.72
CA GLY A 391 -3.96 -4.58 -9.42
C GLY A 391 -3.79 -3.06 -9.51
N GLN A 392 -4.22 -2.37 -8.47
CA GLN A 392 -4.07 -0.92 -8.36
C GLN A 392 -2.62 -0.54 -8.08
N CYS A 393 -2.20 0.62 -8.56
CA CYS A 393 -0.87 1.17 -8.31
C CYS A 393 -0.97 2.59 -7.73
N GLY A 394 0.06 3.01 -7.00
CA GLY A 394 0.09 4.35 -6.42
C GLY A 394 0.95 4.47 -5.17
N ALA A 395 1.08 5.70 -4.67
CA ALA A 395 1.70 6.00 -3.38
C ALA A 395 0.63 5.97 -2.27
N ARG A 396 0.88 5.22 -1.20
CA ARG A 396 0.02 5.15 -0.03
C ARG A 396 0.74 5.72 1.18
N LEU A 397 0.50 7.01 1.45
CA LEU A 397 1.09 7.77 2.54
C LEU A 397 -0.04 8.37 3.39
N LEU A 398 -0.58 7.57 4.31
CA LEU A 398 -1.67 8.01 5.18
C LEU A 398 -1.12 8.91 6.29
N PRO A 399 -1.75 10.07 6.54
CA PRO A 399 -1.36 10.93 7.64
C PRO A 399 -1.69 10.27 8.99
N PRO A 400 -0.71 10.11 9.89
CA PRO A 400 -0.95 9.65 11.25
C PRO A 400 -1.87 10.59 12.04
N VAL A 401 -2.48 10.06 13.10
CA VAL A 401 -3.23 10.86 14.09
C VAL A 401 -2.30 11.92 14.69
N GLY A 402 -2.79 13.15 14.81
CA GLY A 402 -2.01 14.31 15.24
C GLY A 402 -1.30 15.08 14.12
N THR A 403 -1.27 14.56 12.89
CA THR A 403 -0.66 15.25 11.75
C THR A 403 -1.50 16.45 11.34
N GLU A 404 -0.84 17.59 11.12
CA GLU A 404 -1.44 18.76 10.49
C GLU A 404 -1.59 18.51 8.98
N VAL A 405 -2.79 18.75 8.46
CA VAL A 405 -3.12 18.56 7.06
C VAL A 405 -3.72 19.81 6.47
N LEU A 406 -3.50 20.03 5.19
CA LEU A 406 -4.07 21.13 4.43
C LEU A 406 -5.34 20.64 3.72
N VAL A 407 -6.44 21.34 3.94
CA VAL A 407 -7.78 20.96 3.49
C VAL A 407 -8.30 21.94 2.47
N GLU A 408 -8.68 21.44 1.32
CA GLU A 408 -9.44 22.13 0.28
C GLU A 408 -10.88 21.63 0.26
N PHE A 409 -11.80 22.44 -0.24
CA PHE A 409 -13.22 22.11 -0.31
C PHE A 409 -13.64 21.93 -1.77
N ALA A 410 -14.02 20.70 -2.14
CA ALA A 410 -14.39 20.37 -3.51
C ALA A 410 -15.54 21.23 -4.03
N GLY A 411 -15.30 21.91 -5.15
CA GLY A 411 -16.28 22.85 -5.71
C GLY A 411 -16.57 24.09 -4.85
N GLY A 412 -15.78 24.32 -3.80
CA GLY A 412 -16.00 25.36 -2.79
C GLY A 412 -17.12 25.05 -1.80
N ASP A 413 -17.61 23.81 -1.74
CA ASP A 413 -18.66 23.38 -0.81
C ASP A 413 -18.05 22.99 0.55
N PRO A 414 -18.39 23.71 1.65
CA PRO A 414 -17.88 23.43 2.99
C PRO A 414 -18.18 21.99 3.45
N ASP A 415 -19.20 21.37 2.89
CA ASP A 415 -19.61 20.00 3.22
C ASP A 415 -18.75 18.93 2.50
N ARG A 416 -17.75 19.32 1.67
CA ARG A 416 -16.94 18.40 0.85
C ARG A 416 -15.43 18.64 1.02
N PRO A 417 -14.89 18.48 2.24
CA PRO A 417 -13.46 18.64 2.49
C PRO A 417 -12.63 17.53 1.84
N ILE A 418 -11.44 17.90 1.35
CA ILE A 418 -10.42 16.99 0.79
C ILE A 418 -9.07 17.40 1.36
N ILE A 419 -8.31 16.45 1.90
CA ILE A 419 -6.93 16.67 2.32
C ILE A 419 -6.04 16.65 1.08
N ILE A 420 -5.32 17.75 0.83
CA ILE A 420 -4.44 17.90 -0.34
C ILE A 420 -2.96 17.85 -0.02
N ALA A 421 -2.57 18.07 1.25
CA ALA A 421 -1.19 17.97 1.71
C ALA A 421 -1.11 17.64 3.20
N GLN A 422 0.08 17.20 3.62
CA GLN A 422 0.49 17.03 5.02
C GLN A 422 1.53 18.10 5.33
N MET A 423 1.54 18.64 6.55
CA MET A 423 2.43 19.71 6.95
C MET A 423 3.19 19.36 8.22
N PHE A 424 4.44 19.77 8.26
CA PHE A 424 5.20 19.82 9.50
C PHE A 424 4.91 21.12 10.25
N ASN A 425 5.01 21.09 11.57
CA ASN A 425 4.79 22.26 12.42
C ASN A 425 5.74 22.26 13.63
N GLY A 426 5.58 23.24 14.52
CA GLY A 426 6.45 23.39 15.69
C GLY A 426 6.39 22.24 16.71
N ALA A 427 5.30 21.47 16.73
CA ALA A 427 5.15 20.28 17.57
C ALA A 427 5.67 19.00 16.89
N ALA A 428 5.64 18.96 15.55
CA ALA A 428 6.06 17.84 14.71
C ALA A 428 6.96 18.34 13.57
N PRO A 429 8.24 18.67 13.84
CA PRO A 429 9.19 19.10 12.82
C PRO A 429 9.52 17.97 11.84
N PRO A 430 10.14 18.26 10.67
CA PRO A 430 10.63 17.24 9.76
C PRO A 430 11.52 16.22 10.46
N PRO A 431 11.34 14.90 10.19
CA PRO A 431 12.13 13.88 10.86
C PRO A 431 13.60 13.94 10.44
N ALA A 432 14.52 13.78 11.40
CA ALA A 432 15.90 13.48 11.10
C ALA A 432 16.05 12.04 10.58
N PHE A 433 16.97 11.79 9.65
CA PHE A 433 17.34 10.44 9.25
C PHE A 433 18.12 9.74 10.37
N ARG A 434 18.21 8.42 10.30
CA ARG A 434 18.82 7.59 11.34
C ARG A 434 20.25 8.03 11.64
N HIS A 435 20.53 8.32 12.91
CA HIS A 435 21.83 8.78 13.43
C HIS A 435 22.31 10.13 12.88
N GLU A 436 21.54 10.80 12.03
CA GLU A 436 21.88 12.09 11.46
C GLU A 436 21.36 13.25 12.33
N ALA A 437 21.94 14.43 12.19
CA ALA A 437 21.40 15.65 12.76
C ALA A 437 20.07 16.04 12.07
N GLY A 438 19.28 16.85 12.75
CA GLY A 438 18.08 17.45 12.18
C GLY A 438 18.37 18.63 11.26
N LEU A 439 17.29 19.19 10.71
CA LEU A 439 17.38 20.45 9.98
C LEU A 439 17.74 21.62 10.94
N PRO A 440 18.51 22.62 10.50
CA PRO A 440 18.98 22.85 9.12
C PRO A 440 20.31 22.17 8.76
N ASP A 441 20.93 21.41 9.68
CA ASP A 441 22.30 20.92 9.52
C ASP A 441 22.42 19.90 8.36
N THR A 442 21.34 19.15 8.09
CA THR A 442 21.28 18.15 7.03
C THR A 442 20.38 18.57 5.85
N LYS A 443 20.35 19.87 5.53
CA LYS A 443 19.48 20.45 4.49
C LYS A 443 19.67 19.94 3.06
N TYR A 444 20.75 19.24 2.79
CA TYR A 444 21.01 18.61 1.49
C TYR A 444 20.51 17.15 1.43
N GLN A 445 19.97 16.65 2.53
CA GLN A 445 19.37 15.33 2.57
C GLN A 445 17.87 15.42 2.25
N SER A 446 17.38 14.46 1.49
CA SER A 446 15.97 14.29 1.15
C SER A 446 15.57 12.83 1.25
N GLY A 447 14.26 12.55 1.37
CA GLY A 447 13.81 11.17 1.40
C GLY A 447 12.55 10.94 2.21
N ILE A 448 12.33 9.71 2.61
CA ILE A 448 11.18 9.26 3.40
C ILE A 448 11.71 8.51 4.61
N ARG A 449 11.17 8.83 5.79
CA ARG A 449 11.39 8.07 7.01
C ARG A 449 10.03 7.68 7.60
N SER A 450 9.82 6.39 7.81
CA SER A 450 8.68 5.87 8.56
C SER A 450 9.01 5.71 10.05
N ARG A 451 7.98 5.50 10.86
CA ARG A 451 8.11 5.15 12.28
C ARG A 451 7.24 3.92 12.56
N GLU A 452 7.75 3.02 13.36
CA GLU A 452 7.00 1.86 13.86
C GLU A 452 5.81 2.33 14.70
N VAL A 453 4.65 1.73 14.49
CA VAL A 453 3.45 2.03 15.28
C VAL A 453 3.72 1.67 16.76
N GLN A 454 3.47 2.61 17.66
CA GLN A 454 3.77 2.51 19.09
C GLN A 454 5.25 2.23 19.42
N GLY A 455 6.15 2.46 18.46
CA GLY A 455 7.58 2.25 18.59
C GLY A 455 8.42 3.46 18.16
N GLN A 456 9.74 3.28 18.19
CA GLN A 456 10.68 4.33 17.80
C GLN A 456 11.53 3.96 16.58
N ARG A 457 11.55 2.67 16.19
CA ARG A 457 12.28 2.19 15.02
C ARG A 457 11.60 2.65 13.74
N GLY A 458 12.35 2.74 12.67
CA GLY A 458 11.82 3.18 11.39
C GLY A 458 12.51 2.56 10.20
N ASN A 459 11.92 2.78 9.03
CA ASN A 459 12.55 2.50 7.75
C ASN A 459 12.81 3.82 7.04
N GLN A 460 13.83 3.87 6.18
CA GLN A 460 14.11 5.08 5.43
C GLN A 460 14.62 4.81 4.02
N LEU A 461 14.27 5.72 3.14
CA LEU A 461 14.94 5.99 1.87
C LEU A 461 15.53 7.39 1.97
N ARG A 462 16.86 7.52 1.97
CA ARG A 462 17.57 8.78 2.05
C ARG A 462 18.36 9.00 0.76
N LEU A 463 18.32 10.21 0.26
CA LEU A 463 19.18 10.74 -0.79
C LEU A 463 19.97 11.89 -0.18
N ASP A 464 21.29 11.91 -0.35
CA ASP A 464 22.19 12.92 0.17
C ASP A 464 22.92 13.58 -0.99
N ASP A 465 22.61 14.83 -1.25
CA ASP A 465 23.15 15.63 -2.34
C ASP A 465 24.25 16.60 -1.84
N THR A 466 24.89 16.29 -0.70
CA THR A 466 25.99 17.09 -0.19
C THR A 466 27.14 17.14 -1.21
N PRO A 467 27.64 18.34 -1.56
CA PRO A 467 28.69 18.48 -2.56
C PRO A 467 29.91 17.60 -2.29
N GLY A 468 30.30 16.77 -3.27
CA GLY A 468 31.40 15.83 -3.18
C GLY A 468 31.14 14.58 -2.34
N GLN A 469 29.93 14.40 -1.77
CA GLN A 469 29.57 13.27 -0.90
C GLN A 469 28.18 12.72 -1.24
N ILE A 470 27.88 12.65 -2.53
CA ILE A 470 26.57 12.15 -3.00
C ILE A 470 26.36 10.68 -2.64
N SER A 471 25.21 10.36 -2.03
CA SER A 471 24.90 9.00 -1.63
C SER A 471 23.39 8.72 -1.60
N ALA A 472 23.04 7.44 -1.59
CA ALA A 472 21.67 6.97 -1.38
C ALA A 472 21.65 5.80 -0.39
N GLN A 473 20.62 5.73 0.44
CA GLN A 473 20.46 4.67 1.43
C GLN A 473 19.04 4.17 1.48
N LEU A 474 18.87 2.85 1.50
CA LEU A 474 17.65 2.17 1.92
C LEU A 474 17.96 1.39 3.19
N ALA A 475 17.30 1.74 4.30
CA ALA A 475 17.63 1.17 5.59
C ALA A 475 16.39 0.83 6.43
N SER A 476 16.57 -0.15 7.32
CA SER A 476 15.63 -0.51 8.38
C SER A 476 16.37 -0.48 9.73
N ASP A 477 15.74 0.09 10.75
CA ASP A 477 16.28 0.06 12.12
C ASP A 477 16.23 -1.36 12.72
N HIS A 478 15.47 -2.28 12.11
CA HIS A 478 15.48 -3.68 12.53
C HIS A 478 16.77 -4.35 12.08
N ALA A 479 17.54 -4.84 13.04
CA ALA A 479 18.84 -5.49 12.82
C ALA A 479 19.85 -4.66 12.00
N GLY A 480 19.74 -3.34 12.02
CA GLY A 480 20.66 -2.45 11.32
C GLY A 480 20.85 -2.76 9.83
N THR A 481 19.78 -3.23 9.16
CA THR A 481 19.87 -3.66 7.76
C THR A 481 19.88 -2.47 6.83
N GLU A 482 20.87 -2.39 5.92
CA GLU A 482 21.08 -1.24 5.04
C GLU A 482 21.62 -1.64 3.67
N LEU A 483 21.17 -0.93 2.66
CA LEU A 483 21.81 -0.82 1.34
C LEU A 483 22.28 0.62 1.17
N ASN A 484 23.58 0.81 1.16
CA ASN A 484 24.24 2.12 0.98
C ASN A 484 24.88 2.18 -0.40
N LEU A 485 24.74 3.31 -1.09
CA LEU A 485 25.24 3.52 -2.44
C LEU A 485 25.97 4.88 -2.53
N GLY A 486 27.08 4.93 -3.23
CA GLY A 486 27.80 6.16 -3.56
C GLY A 486 28.95 6.47 -2.61
N TYR A 487 29.06 7.71 -2.17
CA TYR A 487 30.10 8.14 -1.23
C TYR A 487 29.63 7.89 0.22
N LEU A 488 30.15 6.87 0.85
CA LEU A 488 29.72 6.45 2.17
C LEU A 488 30.43 7.29 3.25
N THR A 489 29.64 7.79 4.20
CA THR A 489 30.15 8.64 5.29
C THR A 489 29.75 8.07 6.66
N GLU A 490 30.44 8.51 7.69
CA GLU A 490 29.90 8.45 9.05
C GLU A 490 28.63 9.32 9.16
N PRO A 491 27.78 9.08 10.20
CA PRO A 491 26.58 9.88 10.40
C PRO A 491 26.86 11.37 10.41
N ARG A 492 26.09 12.15 9.66
CA ARG A 492 26.27 13.58 9.46
C ARG A 492 25.65 14.37 10.60
N GLN A 493 26.51 15.14 11.26
CA GLN A 493 26.08 16.06 12.32
C GLN A 493 25.98 17.53 11.83
N GLY A 494 26.32 17.76 10.57
CA GLY A 494 26.29 19.06 9.89
C GLY A 494 27.33 19.11 8.79
N GLY A 495 27.13 19.88 7.73
CA GLY A 495 28.09 20.05 6.64
C GLY A 495 28.60 18.72 6.04
N SER A 496 29.92 18.63 5.82
CA SER A 496 30.59 17.40 5.36
C SER A 496 30.78 16.41 6.50
N ALA A 497 30.75 15.10 6.21
CA ALA A 497 31.01 14.04 7.16
C ALA A 497 32.31 13.28 6.81
N ALA A 498 32.92 12.59 7.79
CA ALA A 498 34.09 11.77 7.58
C ALA A 498 33.79 10.62 6.58
N PRO A 499 34.73 10.36 5.64
CA PRO A 499 34.53 9.28 4.66
C PRO A 499 34.66 7.91 5.34
N ARG A 500 33.82 6.96 4.93
CA ARG A 500 33.82 5.55 5.36
C ARG A 500 34.12 4.60 4.20
N GLY A 501 33.88 5.03 2.96
CA GLY A 501 34.12 4.25 1.74
C GLY A 501 33.39 4.80 0.54
N GLU A 502 33.52 4.11 -0.59
CA GLU A 502 32.85 4.43 -1.84
C GLU A 502 32.30 3.16 -2.50
N GLY A 503 31.15 3.28 -3.18
CA GLY A 503 30.54 2.19 -3.94
C GLY A 503 29.22 1.72 -3.35
N ALA A 504 29.04 0.41 -3.21
CA ALA A 504 27.82 -0.20 -2.69
C ALA A 504 28.14 -1.09 -1.49
N GLU A 505 27.36 -0.95 -0.42
CA GLU A 505 27.44 -1.77 0.78
C GLU A 505 26.05 -2.32 1.12
N LEU A 506 25.96 -3.65 1.28
CA LEU A 506 24.81 -4.34 1.86
C LEU A 506 25.22 -4.93 3.19
N ARG A 507 24.63 -4.49 4.29
CA ARG A 507 24.94 -4.98 5.62
C ARG A 507 23.69 -5.27 6.44
N SER A 508 23.83 -6.19 7.41
CA SER A 508 22.82 -6.53 8.39
C SER A 508 23.51 -7.11 9.64
N GLU A 509 22.95 -6.86 10.82
CA GLU A 509 23.37 -7.53 12.07
C GLU A 509 22.81 -8.96 12.17
N GLU A 510 21.82 -9.31 11.32
CA GLU A 510 21.27 -10.63 11.13
C GLU A 510 21.74 -11.24 9.80
N ALA A 511 21.05 -12.24 9.27
CA ALA A 511 21.43 -12.96 8.08
C ALA A 511 21.17 -12.20 6.77
N ILE A 512 22.05 -12.41 5.79
CA ILE A 512 21.84 -11.98 4.40
C ILE A 512 21.73 -13.23 3.53
N ALA A 513 20.70 -13.34 2.74
CA ALA A 513 20.48 -14.40 1.75
C ALA A 513 20.40 -13.81 0.33
N LEU A 514 21.24 -14.33 -0.57
CA LEU A 514 21.22 -13.98 -1.99
C LEU A 514 20.69 -15.18 -2.79
N HIS A 515 19.50 -15.10 -3.32
CA HIS A 515 18.87 -16.13 -4.13
C HIS A 515 18.61 -15.63 -5.54
N ALA A 516 19.05 -16.39 -6.53
CA ALA A 516 18.76 -16.10 -7.93
C ALA A 516 18.43 -17.41 -8.68
N ALA A 517 17.26 -17.46 -9.31
CA ALA A 517 16.79 -18.65 -10.02
C ALA A 517 17.64 -19.00 -11.26
N ARG A 518 18.33 -18.03 -11.86
CA ARG A 518 19.13 -18.20 -13.10
C ARG A 518 20.64 -18.17 -12.88
N GLY A 519 21.12 -17.90 -11.69
CA GLY A 519 22.54 -17.89 -11.36
C GLY A 519 23.02 -16.61 -10.68
N ILE A 520 24.23 -16.66 -10.15
CA ILE A 520 24.87 -15.56 -9.41
C ILE A 520 26.28 -15.35 -9.99
N LEU A 521 26.63 -14.12 -10.37
CA LEU A 521 27.99 -13.71 -10.74
C LEU A 521 28.53 -12.75 -9.69
N LEU A 522 29.61 -13.14 -9.03
CA LEU A 522 30.42 -12.30 -8.15
C LEU A 522 31.74 -12.00 -8.88
N SER A 523 31.87 -10.78 -9.39
CA SER A 523 32.98 -10.36 -10.20
C SER A 523 33.65 -9.10 -9.66
N ALA A 524 34.95 -9.10 -9.53
CA ALA A 524 35.76 -7.93 -9.19
C ALA A 524 36.45 -7.31 -10.42
N TRP A 525 36.14 -7.77 -11.63
CA TRP A 525 36.66 -7.19 -12.87
C TRP A 525 36.03 -5.83 -13.15
N LYS A 526 36.80 -4.90 -13.67
CA LYS A 526 36.30 -3.60 -14.10
C LYS A 526 35.44 -3.78 -15.34
N LEU A 527 34.16 -3.40 -15.28
CA LEU A 527 33.28 -3.40 -16.46
C LEU A 527 33.82 -2.44 -17.52
N LEU A 528 34.10 -2.95 -18.70
CA LEU A 528 34.53 -2.15 -19.84
C LEU A 528 33.39 -1.22 -20.30
N GLY A 529 33.71 0.06 -20.56
CA GLY A 529 32.74 1.04 -21.08
C GLY A 529 32.03 1.91 -20.07
N GLY A 530 32.55 2.05 -18.86
CA GLY A 530 32.04 3.01 -17.86
C GLY A 530 30.61 2.73 -17.34
N GLY A 531 30.24 1.48 -17.21
CA GLY A 531 28.98 1.04 -16.58
C GLY A 531 27.69 1.21 -17.39
N ARG A 532 27.76 1.74 -18.61
CA ARG A 532 26.58 1.98 -19.45
C ARG A 532 26.43 1.10 -20.70
N LYS A 533 27.45 0.30 -21.07
CA LYS A 533 27.47 -0.52 -22.30
C LYS A 533 27.77 -1.99 -22.09
N GLY A 534 28.02 -2.45 -20.89
CA GLY A 534 28.26 -3.87 -20.61
C GLY A 534 26.96 -4.59 -20.25
N GLY A 535 26.82 -5.85 -20.68
CA GLY A 535 25.73 -6.71 -20.21
C GLY A 535 25.83 -6.93 -18.68
N GLN A 536 24.70 -7.09 -18.00
CA GLN A 536 24.66 -7.37 -16.55
C GLN A 536 25.50 -8.58 -16.15
N LEU A 537 25.56 -9.60 -17.02
CA LEU A 537 26.29 -10.84 -16.84
C LEU A 537 27.56 -10.90 -17.74
N ALA A 538 28.20 -9.75 -18.03
CA ALA A 538 29.44 -9.71 -18.78
C ALA A 538 30.50 -10.53 -18.03
N ARG A 539 31.09 -11.53 -18.71
CA ARG A 539 31.94 -12.55 -18.12
C ARG A 539 33.07 -13.03 -19.04
N ASP A 540 33.39 -12.26 -20.07
CA ASP A 540 34.39 -12.66 -21.08
C ASP A 540 35.73 -13.04 -20.44
N ASP A 541 36.22 -12.21 -19.52
CA ASP A 541 37.43 -12.50 -18.72
C ASP A 541 37.35 -13.82 -17.92
N TYR A 542 36.16 -14.12 -17.40
CA TYR A 542 35.95 -15.37 -16.66
C TYR A 542 35.90 -16.58 -17.58
N LEU A 543 35.27 -16.48 -18.74
CA LEU A 543 35.23 -17.53 -19.74
C LEU A 543 36.63 -17.84 -20.25
N GLU A 544 37.50 -16.84 -20.42
CA GLU A 544 38.90 -17.01 -20.83
C GLU A 544 39.69 -17.79 -19.77
N LEU A 545 39.56 -17.42 -18.50
CA LEU A 545 40.19 -18.15 -17.41
C LEU A 545 39.74 -19.60 -17.30
N LEU A 546 38.43 -19.87 -17.51
CA LEU A 546 37.92 -21.26 -17.53
C LEU A 546 38.45 -22.06 -18.70
N ARG A 547 38.62 -21.45 -19.88
CA ARG A 547 39.21 -22.08 -21.06
C ARG A 547 40.68 -22.43 -20.83
N GLU A 548 41.48 -21.50 -20.30
CA GLU A 548 42.88 -21.73 -19.96
C GLU A 548 43.03 -22.86 -18.89
N CYS A 549 42.16 -22.91 -17.90
CA CYS A 549 42.12 -23.96 -16.91
C CYS A 549 41.87 -25.33 -17.57
N GLY A 550 40.90 -25.47 -18.44
CA GLY A 550 40.60 -26.71 -19.15
C GLY A 550 41.73 -27.17 -20.04
N GLU A 551 42.37 -26.24 -20.79
CA GLU A 551 43.51 -26.52 -21.68
C GLU A 551 44.72 -27.05 -20.88
N LEU A 552 45.06 -26.41 -19.72
CA LEU A 552 46.14 -26.87 -18.87
C LEU A 552 45.84 -28.23 -18.27
N CYS A 553 44.65 -28.47 -17.81
CA CYS A 553 44.20 -29.74 -17.23
C CYS A 553 44.31 -30.88 -18.25
N ALA A 554 43.84 -30.65 -19.49
CA ALA A 554 43.92 -31.61 -20.61
C ALA A 554 45.37 -31.89 -21.00
N ALA A 555 46.21 -30.86 -21.12
CA ALA A 555 47.63 -31.04 -21.48
C ALA A 555 48.38 -31.87 -20.46
N LEU A 556 48.28 -31.57 -19.20
CA LEU A 556 48.94 -32.36 -18.12
C LEU A 556 48.35 -33.75 -17.97
N GLY A 557 47.04 -33.91 -18.14
CA GLY A 557 46.35 -35.23 -18.13
C GLY A 557 46.79 -36.12 -19.28
N ASN A 558 46.95 -35.60 -20.49
CA ASN A 558 47.47 -36.34 -21.63
C ASN A 558 48.94 -36.79 -21.41
N HIS A 559 49.81 -35.91 -20.90
CA HIS A 559 51.16 -36.25 -20.56
C HIS A 559 51.24 -37.35 -19.49
N ALA A 560 50.38 -37.28 -18.49
CA ALA A 560 50.29 -38.31 -17.46
C ALA A 560 49.90 -39.67 -18.07
N ALA A 561 48.93 -39.71 -18.98
CA ALA A 561 48.46 -40.90 -19.65
C ALA A 561 49.55 -41.54 -20.56
N GLU A 562 50.31 -40.70 -21.29
CA GLU A 562 51.45 -41.14 -22.11
C GLU A 562 52.54 -41.84 -21.26
N HIS A 563 52.61 -41.57 -19.98
CA HIS A 563 53.57 -42.11 -19.05
C HIS A 563 52.94 -43.09 -18.00
N ASN A 564 51.89 -43.78 -18.38
CA ASN A 564 51.18 -44.76 -17.57
C ASN A 564 50.52 -44.19 -16.28
N GLY A 565 50.33 -42.85 -16.23
CA GLY A 565 49.51 -42.17 -15.24
C GLY A 565 48.03 -42.28 -15.59
N MET A 566 47.14 -41.90 -14.67
CA MET A 566 45.71 -41.84 -14.95
C MET A 566 45.40 -40.64 -15.83
N PRO A 567 44.57 -40.78 -16.89
CA PRO A 567 44.11 -39.65 -17.71
C PRO A 567 43.15 -38.77 -16.85
N VAL A 568 43.13 -37.49 -17.17
CA VAL A 568 42.18 -36.54 -16.59
C VAL A 568 40.94 -36.47 -17.49
N ASP A 569 39.77 -36.48 -16.91
CA ASP A 569 38.50 -36.29 -17.62
C ASP A 569 38.07 -34.83 -17.54
N THR A 570 38.06 -34.11 -18.65
CA THR A 570 37.73 -32.70 -18.74
C THR A 570 36.30 -32.43 -19.14
N ARG A 571 35.43 -33.43 -19.28
CA ARG A 571 34.04 -33.28 -19.77
C ARG A 571 33.22 -32.32 -18.91
N GLU A 572 33.28 -32.42 -17.60
CA GLU A 572 32.55 -31.56 -16.68
C GLU A 572 33.02 -30.10 -16.77
N GLN A 573 34.33 -29.87 -17.01
CA GLN A 573 34.86 -28.50 -17.22
C GLN A 573 34.33 -27.89 -18.55
N ASP A 574 34.31 -28.69 -19.61
CA ASP A 574 33.78 -28.28 -20.92
C ASP A 574 32.27 -28.01 -20.83
N GLU A 575 31.51 -28.85 -20.13
CA GLU A 575 30.09 -28.63 -19.87
C GLU A 575 29.86 -27.38 -19.04
N LEU A 576 30.63 -27.14 -17.97
CA LEU A 576 30.53 -25.96 -17.16
C LEU A 576 30.80 -24.67 -17.98
N LEU A 577 31.84 -24.68 -18.81
CA LEU A 577 32.14 -23.60 -19.76
C LEU A 577 30.98 -23.37 -20.73
N ALA A 578 30.37 -24.44 -21.26
CA ALA A 578 29.21 -24.35 -22.15
C ALA A 578 27.97 -23.77 -21.43
N ARG A 579 27.73 -24.13 -20.17
CA ARG A 579 26.67 -23.59 -19.34
C ARG A 579 26.87 -22.09 -19.09
N PHE A 580 28.07 -21.65 -18.77
CA PHE A 580 28.38 -20.22 -18.64
C PHE A 580 28.21 -19.45 -19.97
N LYS A 581 28.57 -20.03 -21.11
CA LYS A 581 28.33 -19.43 -22.43
C LYS A 581 26.84 -19.23 -22.73
N LYS A 582 25.99 -20.19 -22.32
CA LYS A 582 24.52 -20.13 -22.50
C LYS A 582 23.77 -19.40 -21.39
N TRP A 583 24.44 -18.88 -20.39
CA TRP A 583 23.82 -18.35 -19.17
C TRP A 583 22.81 -17.22 -19.40
N GLU A 584 22.97 -16.42 -20.43
CA GLU A 584 22.05 -15.33 -20.80
C GLU A 584 20.84 -15.81 -21.62
N GLY A 585 20.75 -17.11 -21.92
CA GLY A 585 19.61 -17.67 -22.64
C GLY A 585 18.28 -17.36 -21.93
N GLY A 586 17.30 -16.80 -22.67
CA GLY A 586 16.02 -16.38 -22.13
C GLY A 586 16.08 -15.10 -21.28
N SER A 587 17.15 -14.32 -21.30
CA SER A 587 17.26 -12.98 -20.72
C SER A 587 16.85 -11.90 -21.72
N ASN A 588 16.72 -10.65 -21.28
CA ASN A 588 16.45 -9.51 -22.16
C ASN A 588 17.62 -9.15 -23.08
N THR A 589 18.82 -9.72 -22.84
CA THR A 589 20.01 -9.58 -23.71
C THR A 589 20.02 -10.59 -24.86
N MET A 590 19.31 -11.71 -24.70
CA MET A 590 19.09 -12.75 -25.71
C MET A 590 17.60 -13.14 -25.77
N PRO A 591 16.71 -12.26 -26.20
CA PRO A 591 15.26 -12.49 -26.16
C PRO A 591 14.78 -13.65 -27.04
N ASP A 592 15.54 -13.99 -28.10
CA ASP A 592 15.20 -15.07 -29.04
C ASP A 592 15.77 -16.45 -28.63
N ALA A 593 16.42 -16.54 -27.45
CA ALA A 593 16.92 -17.82 -26.95
C ALA A 593 15.74 -18.72 -26.54
N ALA A 594 15.62 -19.89 -27.17
CA ALA A 594 14.48 -20.80 -26.98
C ALA A 594 14.43 -21.41 -25.57
N GLU A 595 15.56 -21.51 -24.84
CA GLU A 595 15.65 -22.05 -23.50
C GLU A 595 16.51 -21.16 -22.58
N PRO A 596 16.11 -20.97 -21.33
CA PRO A 596 16.94 -20.30 -20.35
C PRO A 596 18.19 -21.14 -20.06
N GLY A 597 19.35 -20.49 -19.92
CA GLY A 597 20.57 -21.15 -19.48
C GLY A 597 20.39 -21.77 -18.09
N GLU A 598 21.14 -22.86 -17.82
CA GLU A 598 21.14 -23.49 -16.51
C GLU A 598 21.67 -22.55 -15.43
N PRO A 599 21.14 -22.63 -14.18
CA PRO A 599 21.60 -21.78 -13.08
C PRO A 599 23.00 -22.20 -12.61
N VAL A 600 23.96 -21.28 -12.71
CA VAL A 600 25.34 -21.49 -12.26
C VAL A 600 25.79 -20.35 -11.33
N ILE A 601 26.80 -20.59 -10.52
CA ILE A 601 27.45 -19.58 -9.68
C ILE A 601 28.89 -19.41 -10.16
N GLY A 602 29.25 -18.20 -10.54
CA GLY A 602 30.61 -17.82 -10.92
C GLY A 602 31.20 -16.85 -9.91
N ILE A 603 32.45 -17.10 -9.49
CA ILE A 603 33.23 -16.19 -8.64
C ILE A 603 34.57 -15.93 -9.36
N THR A 604 34.88 -14.68 -9.66
CA THR A 604 36.07 -14.33 -10.43
C THR A 604 36.67 -13.00 -9.99
N SER A 605 37.99 -12.92 -10.03
CA SER A 605 38.74 -11.69 -9.67
C SER A 605 40.07 -11.67 -10.40
N PRO A 606 40.55 -10.50 -10.92
CA PRO A 606 41.88 -10.36 -11.50
C PRO A 606 43.01 -10.38 -10.46
N ALA A 607 42.72 -10.14 -9.17
CA ALA A 607 43.74 -9.97 -8.14
C ALA A 607 43.78 -11.11 -7.10
N GLY A 608 42.78 -11.97 -7.06
CA GLY A 608 42.74 -13.11 -6.18
C GLY A 608 41.42 -13.29 -5.46
N ILE A 609 41.20 -14.51 -4.94
CA ILE A 609 40.01 -14.91 -4.16
C ILE A 609 40.50 -15.58 -2.89
N GLY A 610 40.06 -15.11 -1.73
CA GLY A 610 40.41 -15.69 -0.42
C GLY A 610 39.20 -16.35 0.25
N PHE A 611 39.39 -17.59 0.74
CA PHE A 611 38.42 -18.29 1.60
C PHE A 611 39.05 -18.53 2.95
N ALA A 612 38.46 -18.07 4.03
CA ALA A 612 38.92 -18.26 5.39
C ALA A 612 37.76 -18.50 6.34
N SER A 613 37.98 -19.42 7.33
CA SER A 613 36.98 -19.70 8.35
C SER A 613 37.69 -20.01 9.66
N THR A 614 37.12 -19.62 10.79
CA THR A 614 37.59 -19.98 12.13
C THR A 614 37.28 -21.44 12.53
N LYS A 615 36.42 -22.15 11.76
CA LYS A 615 36.03 -23.52 12.04
C LYS A 615 36.35 -24.46 10.87
N ALA A 616 35.55 -24.50 9.83
CA ALA A 616 35.70 -25.43 8.74
C ALA A 616 35.39 -24.81 7.39
N ILE A 617 36.07 -25.25 6.34
CA ILE A 617 35.73 -25.07 4.94
C ILE A 617 35.50 -26.46 4.37
N VAL A 618 34.31 -26.72 3.84
CA VAL A 618 33.93 -28.01 3.26
C VAL A 618 33.61 -27.82 1.80
N SER A 619 34.29 -28.57 0.92
CA SER A 619 33.96 -28.62 -0.51
C SER A 619 33.41 -29.99 -0.84
N TYR A 620 32.23 -30.05 -1.42
CA TYR A 620 31.57 -31.29 -1.85
C TYR A 620 30.93 -31.11 -3.22
N SER A 621 31.11 -32.06 -4.11
CA SER A 621 30.39 -32.16 -5.38
C SER A 621 29.85 -33.57 -5.53
N ALA A 622 28.68 -33.71 -6.16
CA ALA A 622 28.14 -35.02 -6.51
C ALA A 622 28.90 -35.68 -7.66
N ARG A 623 29.70 -34.93 -8.40
CA ARG A 623 30.57 -35.40 -9.49
C ARG A 623 32.02 -35.04 -9.18
N ASP A 624 32.58 -34.01 -9.78
CA ASP A 624 34.00 -33.74 -9.77
C ASP A 624 34.35 -32.47 -8.99
N ILE A 625 35.51 -32.41 -8.39
CA ILE A 625 36.16 -31.24 -7.83
C ILE A 625 37.52 -31.08 -8.48
N ASP A 626 37.62 -30.13 -9.43
CA ASP A 626 38.89 -29.84 -10.09
C ASP A 626 39.58 -28.66 -9.41
N THR A 627 40.87 -28.85 -9.09
CA THR A 627 41.69 -27.79 -8.54
C THR A 627 42.92 -27.63 -9.43
N VAL A 628 42.97 -26.55 -10.17
CA VAL A 628 44.01 -26.32 -11.20
C VAL A 628 44.73 -25.01 -10.89
N ALA A 629 46.05 -25.02 -10.96
CA ALA A 629 46.89 -23.86 -10.80
C ALA A 629 47.95 -23.81 -11.91
N GLN A 630 48.09 -22.67 -12.58
CA GLN A 630 49.11 -22.48 -13.63
C GLN A 630 50.53 -22.57 -13.09
N GLN A 631 50.75 -22.18 -11.83
CA GLN A 631 52.12 -22.19 -11.26
C GLN A 631 52.26 -23.18 -10.09
N HIS A 632 51.61 -23.00 -8.99
CA HIS A 632 51.81 -23.77 -7.79
C HIS A 632 50.50 -24.11 -7.09
N LEU A 633 50.32 -25.38 -6.71
CA LEU A 633 49.29 -25.83 -5.78
C LEU A 633 49.96 -26.25 -4.47
N GLN A 634 49.67 -25.57 -3.38
CA GLN A 634 50.25 -25.82 -2.06
C GLN A 634 49.17 -26.31 -1.10
N LEU A 635 49.35 -27.50 -0.52
CA LEU A 635 48.49 -28.08 0.49
C LEU A 635 49.24 -28.23 1.79
N THR A 636 48.87 -27.49 2.81
CA THR A 636 49.58 -27.52 4.13
C THR A 636 48.54 -27.78 5.23
N ALA A 637 48.80 -28.76 6.10
CA ALA A 637 47.98 -29.07 7.24
C ALA A 637 48.80 -29.01 8.53
N GLY A 638 48.34 -28.30 9.55
CA GLY A 638 49.01 -28.18 10.84
C GLY A 638 49.10 -29.51 11.62
N GLN A 639 48.18 -30.45 11.39
CA GLN A 639 48.18 -31.76 12.07
C GLN A 639 48.16 -32.93 11.11
N ARG A 640 47.12 -33.08 10.28
CA ARG A 640 46.99 -34.28 9.43
C ARG A 640 46.55 -33.90 8.02
N PHE A 641 47.21 -34.43 7.04
CA PHE A 641 46.75 -34.48 5.67
C PHE A 641 46.32 -35.92 5.34
N SER A 642 45.11 -36.14 4.83
CA SER A 642 44.59 -37.45 4.43
C SER A 642 44.10 -37.40 3.00
N LEU A 643 44.54 -38.32 2.14
CA LEU A 643 44.12 -38.46 0.77
C LEU A 643 43.57 -39.88 0.61
N ASN A 644 42.25 -40.02 0.38
CA ASN A 644 41.56 -41.29 0.26
C ASN A 644 40.80 -41.30 -1.08
N ALA A 645 40.97 -42.36 -1.89
CA ALA A 645 40.27 -42.55 -3.14
C ALA A 645 39.62 -43.92 -3.21
N GLY A 646 38.43 -44.03 -3.79
CA GLY A 646 37.72 -45.30 -3.94
C GLY A 646 38.27 -46.20 -5.04
N LYS A 647 38.92 -45.63 -6.05
CA LYS A 647 39.43 -46.41 -7.20
C LYS A 647 40.93 -46.33 -7.38
N GLY A 648 41.56 -45.22 -7.23
CA GLY A 648 43.01 -45.09 -7.41
C GLY A 648 43.49 -43.67 -7.14
N ILE A 649 44.80 -43.55 -6.92
CA ILE A 649 45.51 -42.27 -6.78
C ILE A 649 46.66 -42.30 -7.77
N SER A 650 46.74 -41.28 -8.64
CA SER A 650 47.87 -41.10 -9.56
C SER A 650 48.64 -39.84 -9.18
N LEU A 651 49.95 -39.98 -9.00
CA LEU A 651 50.87 -38.89 -8.70
C LEU A 651 51.86 -38.82 -9.88
N PHE A 652 51.72 -37.85 -10.74
CA PHE A 652 52.60 -37.66 -11.89
C PHE A 652 53.31 -36.30 -11.81
N ALA A 653 54.61 -36.31 -11.95
CA ALA A 653 55.46 -35.13 -12.09
C ALA A 653 56.17 -35.16 -13.42
N HIS A 654 55.80 -34.28 -14.37
CA HIS A 654 56.43 -34.21 -15.71
C HIS A 654 57.94 -33.85 -15.59
N ASN A 655 58.28 -32.97 -14.67
CA ASN A 655 59.64 -32.55 -14.43
C ASN A 655 59.87 -32.23 -12.96
N GLY A 656 61.11 -32.32 -12.45
CA GLY A 656 61.43 -31.95 -11.07
C GLY A 656 61.27 -33.11 -10.02
N GLY A 657 60.66 -34.21 -10.42
CA GLY A 657 60.60 -35.43 -9.59
C GLY A 657 59.53 -35.42 -8.50
N LEU A 658 59.42 -36.54 -7.75
CA LEU A 658 58.53 -36.73 -6.62
C LEU A 658 59.34 -37.01 -5.35
N THR A 659 59.10 -36.22 -4.31
CA THR A 659 59.81 -36.35 -3.02
C THR A 659 58.85 -36.72 -1.92
N GLY A 660 59.10 -37.83 -1.22
CA GLY A 660 58.36 -38.27 -0.03
C GLY A 660 59.27 -38.45 1.16
N ILE A 661 59.08 -37.64 2.20
CA ILE A 661 59.96 -37.66 3.43
C ILE A 661 59.06 -37.78 4.65
N ALA A 662 59.37 -38.79 5.54
CA ALA A 662 58.89 -38.81 6.91
C ALA A 662 60.04 -38.40 7.83
N HIS A 663 60.02 -37.19 8.41
CA HIS A 663 61.10 -36.72 9.28
C HIS A 663 61.13 -37.51 10.59
N ALA A 664 60.02 -37.79 11.19
CA ALA A 664 59.88 -38.64 12.37
C ALA A 664 58.70 -39.59 12.15
N GLY A 665 58.92 -40.84 12.52
CA GLY A 665 57.89 -41.85 12.28
C GLY A 665 58.18 -42.72 11.05
N LYS A 666 57.32 -43.65 10.80
CA LYS A 666 57.48 -44.67 9.76
C LYS A 666 56.92 -44.22 8.39
N LEU A 667 57.68 -44.30 7.33
CA LEU A 667 57.16 -44.28 5.96
C LEU A 667 56.70 -45.72 5.61
N LEU A 668 55.37 -45.90 5.33
CA LEU A 668 54.84 -47.18 4.94
C LEU A 668 54.31 -47.10 3.50
N LEU A 669 54.90 -47.94 2.59
CA LEU A 669 54.40 -48.18 1.24
C LEU A 669 53.94 -49.62 1.17
N GLN A 670 52.70 -49.91 0.84
CA GLN A 670 52.13 -51.22 1.00
C GLN A 670 51.01 -51.44 -0.05
N SER A 671 51.14 -52.44 -0.91
CA SER A 671 50.07 -53.12 -1.61
C SER A 671 49.61 -54.32 -0.81
N GLN A 672 48.31 -54.39 -0.47
CA GLN A 672 47.81 -55.46 0.42
C GLN A 672 47.36 -56.73 -0.34
N HIS A 673 46.90 -56.59 -1.55
CA HIS A 673 46.28 -57.65 -2.33
C HIS A 673 46.81 -57.79 -3.76
N ASP A 674 47.78 -56.96 -4.15
CA ASP A 674 48.33 -56.94 -5.50
C ASP A 674 49.87 -56.66 -5.45
N ASP A 675 50.50 -56.59 -6.62
CA ASP A 675 51.96 -56.43 -6.75
C ASP A 675 52.37 -54.97 -6.42
N THR A 676 53.62 -54.80 -6.05
CA THR A 676 54.32 -53.52 -5.87
C THR A 676 55.49 -53.44 -6.83
N ASP A 677 55.41 -52.60 -7.87
CA ASP A 677 56.49 -52.34 -8.82
C ASP A 677 57.29 -51.08 -8.48
N ILE A 678 58.57 -51.21 -8.36
CA ILE A 678 59.52 -50.10 -8.18
C ILE A 678 60.53 -50.17 -9.30
N ASN A 679 60.36 -49.22 -10.29
CA ASN A 679 61.18 -49.22 -11.48
C ASN A 679 62.02 -47.94 -11.56
N SER A 680 63.25 -48.02 -12.00
CA SER A 680 64.16 -46.93 -12.22
C SER A 680 64.94 -47.08 -13.49
N ALA A 681 64.96 -46.06 -14.39
CA ALA A 681 65.74 -46.09 -15.62
C ALA A 681 67.28 -46.11 -15.40
N LYS A 682 67.72 -45.65 -14.23
CA LYS A 682 69.17 -45.56 -13.87
C LYS A 682 69.43 -46.37 -12.66
N ASN A 683 69.57 -45.77 -11.48
CA ASN A 683 69.95 -46.40 -10.28
C ASN A 683 68.85 -46.52 -9.25
N LEU A 684 68.65 -47.64 -8.63
CA LEU A 684 67.85 -47.83 -7.47
C LEU A 684 68.76 -48.02 -6.23
N LYS A 685 68.57 -47.15 -5.24
CA LYS A 685 69.41 -47.21 -3.99
C LYS A 685 68.47 -47.45 -2.79
N LEU A 686 68.67 -48.47 -2.06
CA LEU A 686 68.00 -48.82 -0.80
C LEU A 686 69.09 -48.81 0.32
N THR A 687 68.90 -48.00 1.35
CA THR A 687 69.88 -47.84 2.41
C THR A 687 69.21 -47.76 3.78
N ALA A 688 69.70 -48.53 4.76
CA ALA A 688 69.43 -48.43 6.18
C ALA A 688 70.70 -48.01 6.88
N THR A 689 70.78 -46.76 7.47
CA THR A 689 72.03 -46.24 8.04
C THR A 689 72.34 -46.81 9.43
N GLU A 690 71.34 -47.05 10.25
CA GLU A 690 71.46 -47.42 11.64
C GLU A 690 70.77 -48.77 11.94
N GLY A 691 70.28 -49.47 10.96
CA GLY A 691 69.52 -50.73 11.14
C GLY A 691 69.75 -51.73 10.02
N THR A 692 68.86 -52.67 9.86
CA THR A 692 68.96 -53.77 8.91
C THR A 692 67.98 -53.48 7.72
N ALA A 693 68.46 -53.67 6.51
CA ALA A 693 67.59 -53.81 5.33
C ALA A 693 67.16 -55.26 5.19
N THR A 694 65.90 -55.55 5.40
CA THR A 694 65.36 -56.88 5.32
C THR A 694 64.52 -57.03 3.99
N ILE A 695 64.87 -58.02 3.19
CA ILE A 695 64.07 -58.47 2.03
C ILE A 695 63.54 -59.87 2.38
N ALA A 696 62.26 -60.05 2.50
CA ALA A 696 61.62 -61.31 2.84
C ALA A 696 60.54 -61.56 1.80
N ALA A 697 60.62 -62.76 1.19
CA ALA A 697 59.63 -63.24 0.24
C ALA A 697 59.62 -64.77 0.25
N LYS A 698 58.59 -65.36 -0.31
CA LYS A 698 58.54 -66.81 -0.54
C LYS A 698 59.76 -67.29 -1.40
N VAL A 699 60.07 -66.46 -2.41
CA VAL A 699 61.26 -66.62 -3.26
C VAL A 699 61.91 -65.28 -3.45
N ILE A 700 63.18 -65.12 -3.23
CA ILE A 700 63.98 -63.94 -3.54
C ILE A 700 64.84 -64.27 -4.76
N LEU A 701 64.64 -63.48 -5.85
CA LEU A 701 65.42 -63.63 -7.06
C LEU A 701 66.10 -62.31 -7.41
N LEU A 702 67.41 -62.24 -7.40
CA LEU A 702 68.22 -61.13 -7.83
C LEU A 702 68.87 -61.55 -9.16
N VAL A 703 68.56 -60.75 -10.25
CA VAL A 703 69.04 -61.09 -11.61
C VAL A 703 69.80 -59.90 -12.17
N ALA A 704 70.97 -60.09 -12.71
CA ALA A 704 71.66 -59.07 -13.46
C ALA A 704 71.45 -59.23 -15.00
N GLU A 705 71.70 -58.17 -15.77
CA GLU A 705 71.47 -58.11 -17.20
C GLU A 705 72.23 -59.21 -17.95
N ASP A 706 73.38 -59.61 -17.52
CA ASP A 706 74.20 -60.74 -18.11
C ASP A 706 73.62 -62.11 -17.79
N GLY A 707 72.52 -62.20 -17.05
CA GLY A 707 71.89 -63.44 -16.65
C GLY A 707 72.45 -64.07 -15.38
N SER A 708 73.39 -63.43 -14.68
CA SER A 708 73.78 -63.79 -13.35
C SER A 708 72.71 -63.63 -12.33
N PHE A 709 72.48 -64.59 -11.42
CA PHE A 709 71.41 -64.57 -10.44
C PHE A 709 71.71 -65.15 -9.11
N LEU A 710 71.01 -64.66 -8.08
CA LEU A 710 70.95 -65.30 -6.76
C LEU A 710 69.48 -65.65 -6.44
N LYS A 711 69.13 -66.95 -6.23
CA LYS A 711 67.80 -67.37 -5.83
C LYS A 711 67.89 -67.95 -4.42
N LEU A 712 67.04 -67.46 -3.55
CA LEU A 712 66.81 -67.96 -2.18
C LEU A 712 65.35 -68.39 -2.06
N GLY A 713 65.08 -69.56 -1.47
CA GLY A 713 63.76 -70.14 -1.35
C GLY A 713 63.48 -71.13 -2.48
N ASP A 714 62.45 -72.01 -2.29
CA ASP A 714 62.03 -73.03 -3.24
C ASP A 714 63.17 -74.00 -3.55
N GLY A 715 63.77 -74.57 -2.47
CA GLY A 715 64.95 -75.50 -2.51
C GLY A 715 66.22 -74.84 -1.97
N PRO A 716 67.38 -75.46 -2.17
CA PRO A 716 68.67 -74.93 -1.69
C PRO A 716 69.02 -73.62 -2.36
N PRO A 717 69.68 -72.68 -1.68
CA PRO A 717 70.16 -71.46 -2.28
C PRO A 717 71.01 -71.73 -3.52
N VAL A 718 70.69 -70.99 -4.64
CA VAL A 718 71.40 -71.18 -5.92
C VAL A 718 71.98 -69.83 -6.38
N MET A 719 73.30 -69.86 -6.65
CA MET A 719 73.95 -68.80 -7.38
C MET A 719 74.34 -69.31 -8.75
N GLY A 720 73.95 -68.59 -9.77
CA GLY A 720 74.23 -68.89 -11.18
C GLY A 720 74.95 -67.79 -11.93
N SER A 721 75.97 -68.13 -12.72
CA SER A 721 76.66 -67.20 -13.59
C SER A 721 77.24 -67.90 -14.81
N LYS A 722 77.30 -67.23 -15.95
CA LYS A 722 77.98 -67.62 -17.13
C LYS A 722 79.56 -67.50 -17.03
N GLN A 723 79.99 -66.69 -16.10
CA GLN A 723 81.39 -66.43 -15.82
C GLN A 723 81.78 -67.04 -14.46
N PRO A 724 83.08 -67.28 -14.23
CA PRO A 724 83.55 -67.80 -12.93
C PRO A 724 83.11 -66.93 -11.78
N LEU A 725 82.65 -67.61 -10.69
CA LEU A 725 82.29 -66.91 -9.45
C LEU A 725 83.61 -66.60 -8.67
N LYS A 726 83.82 -65.33 -8.33
CA LYS A 726 84.96 -64.89 -7.52
C LYS A 726 84.47 -64.47 -6.13
N PHE A 727 85.00 -65.08 -5.14
CA PHE A 727 84.82 -64.75 -3.73
C PHE A 727 86.05 -64.04 -3.22
N HIS A 728 85.95 -62.92 -2.60
CA HIS A 728 87.01 -62.19 -1.96
C HIS A 728 86.77 -62.27 -0.44
N ALA A 729 87.25 -63.22 0.22
CA ALA A 729 87.19 -63.37 1.69
C ALA A 729 88.52 -63.90 2.21
N PRO A 730 88.96 -63.44 3.39
CA PRO A 730 90.18 -63.92 4.00
C PRO A 730 90.11 -65.44 4.38
N ASP A 731 88.89 -65.97 4.61
CA ASP A 731 88.64 -67.35 4.96
C ASP A 731 87.20 -67.78 4.65
N PHE A 732 86.86 -69.05 4.57
CA PHE A 732 85.60 -69.72 4.41
C PHE A 732 85.27 -70.61 5.57
N LEU A 733 84.33 -70.23 6.42
CA LEU A 733 83.90 -71.04 7.56
C LEU A 733 82.64 -71.81 7.16
N TYR A 734 82.55 -73.06 7.57
CA TYR A 734 81.40 -73.96 7.41
C TYR A 734 80.87 -74.29 8.80
N ASP A 735 79.77 -73.63 9.18
CA ASP A 735 79.12 -73.95 10.46
C ASP A 735 77.89 -74.82 10.29
N GLU A 736 77.33 -75.27 11.40
CA GLU A 736 76.11 -76.10 11.38
C GLU A 736 74.90 -75.30 10.71
N PRO A 737 73.89 -75.99 10.17
CA PRO A 737 72.78 -75.47 9.54
C PRO A 737 71.98 -74.49 10.48
N GLU A 738 71.82 -73.19 10.11
CA GLU A 738 71.08 -72.22 10.85
C GLU A 738 69.96 -71.68 9.94
N SER A 739 68.76 -71.35 10.50
CA SER A 739 67.65 -70.77 9.79
C SER A 739 67.05 -69.56 10.55
N MET A 740 66.59 -68.61 9.85
CA MET A 740 65.89 -67.45 10.39
C MET A 740 64.46 -67.43 9.88
N THR A 741 63.52 -67.17 10.77
CA THR A 741 62.07 -67.08 10.39
C THR A 741 61.78 -65.72 9.82
N ALA A 742 61.26 -65.66 8.60
CA ALA A 742 60.76 -64.46 7.99
C ALA A 742 59.42 -64.05 8.62
N GLN A 743 59.33 -62.81 9.07
CA GLN A 743 58.10 -62.25 9.56
C GLN A 743 57.41 -61.52 8.41
N PHE A 744 56.19 -62.00 8.07
CA PHE A 744 55.33 -61.30 7.05
C PHE A 744 54.18 -60.55 7.68
N PRO A 745 53.80 -59.35 7.17
CA PRO A 745 52.58 -58.66 7.60
C PRO A 745 51.36 -59.48 7.21
N THR A 746 50.34 -59.53 8.07
CA THR A 746 49.03 -60.11 7.77
C THR A 746 48.07 -58.97 7.34
N PHE A 747 47.33 -59.12 6.25
CA PHE A 747 46.41 -58.18 5.73
C PHE A 747 45.00 -58.64 6.01
N GLY A 748 44.10 -57.68 6.51
CA GLY A 748 42.73 -58.02 6.75
C GLY A 748 41.96 -58.00 5.40
N GLN A 749 41.02 -58.90 5.24
CA GLN A 749 40.09 -58.84 4.15
C GLN A 749 39.04 -57.71 4.47
N ALA A 750 39.05 -56.58 3.79
CA ALA A 750 38.07 -55.58 3.90
C ALA A 750 37.26 -55.45 2.59
N GLY A 751 36.04 -55.95 2.61
CA GLY A 751 35.05 -55.64 1.57
C GLY A 751 34.49 -54.24 1.80
N ALA A 752 34.24 -53.50 0.74
CA ALA A 752 33.53 -52.21 0.80
C ALA A 752 32.00 -52.42 0.79
N ASP A 753 31.52 -53.19 1.74
CA ASP A 753 30.10 -53.53 1.84
C ASP A 753 29.27 -52.35 2.35
N GLN A 754 28.19 -52.06 1.66
CA GLN A 754 27.34 -50.91 1.97
C GLN A 754 25.87 -51.28 2.14
N LYS A 755 25.20 -50.68 3.11
CA LYS A 755 23.75 -50.70 3.22
C LYS A 755 23.23 -49.25 3.09
N LEU A 756 22.36 -49.02 2.15
CA LEU A 756 21.77 -47.73 1.90
C LEU A 756 20.47 -47.58 2.70
N VAL A 757 20.25 -46.43 3.34
CA VAL A 757 18.99 -46.08 4.04
C VAL A 757 18.17 -45.24 3.14
N VAL A 758 17.04 -45.73 2.67
CA VAL A 758 16.12 -45.01 1.78
C VAL A 758 15.07 -44.30 2.61
N ARG A 759 14.94 -43.01 2.39
CA ARG A 759 13.94 -42.17 3.05
C ARG A 759 13.07 -41.45 2.03
N TYR A 760 11.84 -41.14 2.39
CA TYR A 760 11.00 -40.20 1.62
C TYR A 760 11.62 -38.81 1.64
N ALA A 761 11.25 -37.94 0.68
CA ALA A 761 11.67 -36.55 0.67
C ALA A 761 11.29 -35.87 2.00
N PRO A 762 12.09 -34.92 2.49
CA PRO A 762 11.75 -34.17 3.69
C PRO A 762 10.37 -33.51 3.56
N GLY A 763 9.62 -33.49 4.66
CA GLY A 763 8.30 -32.85 4.72
C GLY A 763 8.35 -31.36 4.49
N ILE A 764 7.16 -30.71 4.44
CA ILE A 764 7.01 -29.26 4.36
C ILE A 764 7.65 -28.62 5.62
N PRO A 765 8.36 -27.49 5.51
CA PRO A 765 8.92 -26.80 6.67
C PRO A 765 7.84 -26.48 7.72
N LEU A 766 8.14 -26.76 8.98
CA LEU A 766 7.31 -26.34 10.12
C LEU A 766 7.44 -24.81 10.33
N GLU A 767 6.56 -24.22 11.13
CA GLU A 767 6.57 -22.77 11.44
C GLU A 767 7.91 -22.27 12.05
N ASN A 768 8.66 -23.15 12.71
CA ASN A 768 10.00 -22.87 13.25
C ASN A 768 11.14 -22.99 12.20
N GLY A 769 10.82 -23.26 10.93
CA GLY A 769 11.79 -23.41 9.84
C GLY A 769 12.45 -24.80 9.74
N GLU A 770 12.22 -25.70 10.69
CA GLU A 770 12.74 -27.08 10.63
C GLU A 770 11.92 -27.94 9.66
N ARG A 771 12.61 -28.74 8.86
CA ARG A 771 11.98 -29.75 8.02
C ARG A 771 12.05 -31.11 8.70
N PRO A 772 10.91 -31.73 8.99
CA PRO A 772 10.94 -33.09 9.53
C PRO A 772 11.60 -34.03 8.54
N ALA A 773 12.52 -34.87 9.01
CA ALA A 773 13.17 -35.90 8.19
C ALA A 773 12.10 -36.82 7.60
N GLY A 774 12.18 -37.10 6.31
CA GLY A 774 11.28 -38.05 5.66
C GLY A 774 11.35 -39.43 6.36
N GLY A 775 10.20 -40.06 6.50
CA GLY A 775 10.12 -41.42 7.04
C GLY A 775 10.92 -42.42 6.18
N VAL A 776 11.37 -43.52 6.78
CA VAL A 776 12.06 -44.57 6.02
C VAL A 776 11.12 -45.32 5.06
N VAL A 777 11.59 -45.61 3.86
CA VAL A 777 10.86 -46.38 2.85
C VAL A 777 10.96 -47.87 3.19
N LYS A 778 9.81 -48.46 3.57
CA LYS A 778 9.78 -49.88 4.03
C LYS A 778 9.29 -50.77 2.90
N ASP A 779 9.89 -52.02 2.83
CA ASP A 779 9.47 -53.09 1.92
C ASP A 779 9.30 -52.71 0.43
N ALA A 780 10.04 -51.71 -0.03
CA ALA A 780 10.01 -51.28 -1.42
C ALA A 780 11.04 -51.96 -2.30
N LYS A 781 10.69 -52.23 -3.56
CA LYS A 781 11.67 -52.65 -4.55
C LYS A 781 12.49 -51.45 -5.00
N LEU A 782 13.79 -51.58 -4.98
CA LEU A 782 14.76 -50.55 -5.30
C LEU A 782 15.57 -50.96 -6.53
N LYS A 783 15.77 -50.04 -7.44
CA LYS A 783 16.77 -50.13 -8.49
C LYS A 783 17.95 -49.25 -8.07
N ILE A 784 19.09 -49.85 -7.87
CA ILE A 784 20.31 -49.16 -7.42
C ILE A 784 21.28 -49.13 -8.60
N ALA A 785 21.59 -47.99 -9.10
CA ALA A 785 22.61 -47.79 -10.12
C ALA A 785 23.91 -47.34 -9.42
N LEU A 786 24.99 -47.99 -9.71
CA LEU A 786 26.28 -47.68 -9.09
C LEU A 786 27.15 -46.84 -10.04
N SER A 787 28.11 -46.12 -9.49
CA SER A 787 29.01 -45.26 -10.25
C SER A 787 29.95 -45.99 -11.22
N ASP A 788 30.02 -47.33 -11.15
CA ASP A 788 30.74 -48.18 -12.12
C ASP A 788 29.89 -48.55 -13.37
N GLY A 789 28.66 -48.04 -13.46
CA GLY A 789 27.71 -48.31 -14.52
C GLY A 789 26.89 -49.59 -14.30
N SER A 790 27.14 -50.35 -13.26
CA SER A 790 26.35 -51.50 -12.91
C SER A 790 25.03 -51.10 -12.21
N ALA A 791 23.98 -51.87 -12.41
CA ALA A 791 22.72 -51.69 -11.73
C ALA A 791 22.28 -52.99 -11.06
N MET A 792 21.70 -52.87 -9.86
CA MET A 792 21.17 -54.03 -9.15
C MET A 792 19.75 -53.74 -8.62
N GLN A 793 18.99 -54.77 -8.40
CA GLN A 793 17.73 -54.70 -7.69
C GLN A 793 17.92 -55.14 -6.25
N ALA A 794 17.37 -54.36 -5.33
CA ALA A 794 17.39 -54.63 -3.91
C ALA A 794 15.99 -54.39 -3.30
N ARG A 795 15.81 -54.74 -2.05
CA ARG A 795 14.58 -54.48 -1.31
C ARG A 795 14.92 -53.71 -0.03
N SER A 796 14.17 -52.73 0.32
CA SER A 796 14.31 -52.07 1.60
C SER A 796 13.62 -52.87 2.70
N GLY A 797 14.32 -53.04 3.81
CA GLY A 797 13.77 -53.70 5.01
C GLY A 797 12.80 -52.81 5.78
N ILE A 798 12.28 -53.28 6.89
CA ILE A 798 11.39 -52.53 7.81
C ILE A 798 12.06 -51.29 8.37
N ASP A 799 13.38 -51.30 8.50
CA ASP A 799 14.21 -50.17 8.92
C ASP A 799 14.62 -49.24 7.78
N GLY A 800 14.13 -49.45 6.58
CA GLY A 800 14.44 -48.70 5.37
C GLY A 800 15.84 -48.95 4.79
N LYS A 801 16.60 -49.91 5.31
CA LYS A 801 17.91 -50.29 4.78
C LYS A 801 17.75 -51.21 3.58
N SER A 802 18.58 -51.02 2.57
CA SER A 802 18.71 -51.96 1.46
C SER A 802 19.33 -53.29 1.89
N ASP A 803 19.22 -54.31 1.03
CA ASP A 803 20.10 -55.50 1.10
C ASP A 803 21.57 -55.04 1.06
N LEU A 804 22.44 -55.90 1.54
CA LEU A 804 23.88 -55.62 1.53
C LEU A 804 24.37 -55.58 0.09
N ILE A 805 25.09 -54.50 -0.23
CA ILE A 805 25.76 -54.33 -1.53
C ILE A 805 27.20 -54.69 -1.32
N GLU A 806 27.56 -55.96 -1.71
CA GLU A 806 28.93 -56.49 -1.61
C GLU A 806 29.72 -56.04 -2.85
N ARG A 807 30.80 -55.30 -2.66
CA ARG A 807 31.68 -54.79 -3.72
C ARG A 807 33.12 -54.71 -3.22
N GLY A 808 34.05 -54.93 -4.14
CA GLY A 808 35.48 -54.79 -3.83
C GLY A 808 35.92 -53.34 -3.66
N ALA A 809 35.10 -52.34 -4.04
CA ALA A 809 35.38 -50.91 -3.89
C ALA A 809 34.11 -50.15 -3.50
N MET A 810 34.29 -48.99 -2.87
CA MET A 810 33.17 -48.11 -2.52
C MET A 810 32.64 -47.40 -3.78
N HIS A 811 31.32 -47.47 -4.03
CA HIS A 811 30.65 -46.86 -5.15
C HIS A 811 29.58 -45.87 -4.68
N MET A 812 29.39 -44.81 -5.44
CA MET A 812 28.20 -43.97 -5.28
C MET A 812 26.99 -44.71 -5.86
N ALA A 813 25.84 -44.59 -5.19
CA ALA A 813 24.61 -45.29 -5.58
C ALA A 813 23.48 -44.29 -5.82
N GLU A 814 22.86 -44.37 -6.98
CA GLU A 814 21.59 -43.69 -7.27
C GLU A 814 20.43 -44.67 -7.06
N ILE A 815 19.42 -44.30 -6.29
CA ILE A 815 18.36 -45.22 -5.87
C ILE A 815 17.06 -44.78 -6.54
N GLY A 816 16.51 -45.62 -7.38
CA GLY A 816 15.16 -45.48 -7.94
C GLY A 816 14.15 -46.41 -7.24
N LEU A 817 12.97 -45.91 -6.88
CA LEU A 817 11.83 -46.73 -6.46
C LEU A 817 11.15 -47.34 -7.68
N MET A 818 11.07 -48.69 -7.73
CA MET A 818 10.37 -49.38 -8.79
C MET A 818 8.86 -49.35 -8.55
N ARG A 819 8.07 -48.85 -9.50
CA ARG A 819 6.61 -48.98 -9.48
C ARG A 819 6.20 -50.38 -9.90
N GLY A 820 5.14 -50.94 -9.27
CA GLY A 820 4.63 -52.24 -9.60
C GLY A 820 4.12 -52.29 -11.05
N GLY A 821 4.98 -52.71 -11.98
CA GLY A 821 4.75 -52.75 -13.43
C GLY A 821 6.03 -52.81 -14.27
N ASP A 822 7.15 -52.40 -13.71
CA ASP A 822 8.47 -52.49 -14.35
C ASP A 822 9.11 -53.86 -14.06
N GLN A 823 9.02 -54.79 -15.00
CA GLN A 823 9.79 -56.03 -15.04
C GLN A 823 11.08 -55.80 -15.80
#